data_5e8026a26a954b6ca7852ace46ab64ab
#
_entry.id   5e8026a26a954b6ca7852ace46ab64ab
#
_cell.length_a   1.000
_cell.length_b   1.000
_cell.length_c   1.000
_cell.angle_alpha   90.00
_cell.angle_beta   90.00
_cell.angle_gamma   90.00
#
_symmetry.space_group_name_H-M   'P 1'
#
loop_
_entity.id
_entity.type
_entity.pdbx_description
1 polymer ?
#
loop_
_entity_poly.entity_id
_entity_poly.type
_entity_poly.pdbx_seq_one_letter_code
_entity_poly.pdbx_strand_id
1 'polypeptide(L)'
;MPDINPQNIKELRALVEQQLQYTLCVSLNKATHGDIFNAVALAIRHFQQDHFLLSQKRQREEHKKRVYYLSMEFLLGQSLRNNLLNMNLLAEMHQVVNDLGFDLDHLLDEEPDAALGNGGLGRLAACFIDSMATLDIAASGHGIKYEYGLFRQSFQNDQQIEHPDDWHSMHSPWLVEHHAQQILIPLGGYIEHSEDVDGNYNPMWLGWKTIIGIPHDYFVSGYRDTTTNKLRLYSAVASDSFNIHIFNRGDYIKAVSDKIASENISKILYPSDEVLTGKELRLTQEYFLVACTLRDIFRDYAEVNDDITFLPQHVAIQLNDTHPALAVVELMRILVDEYRLPWEQAWEITQNTCAYTNHTLMPEALETWPVTLFEKLLPRHLQIIFEINHRFLEEVARRWPDKNHLLSSLSLIDEHHDKQIRMANLAIVGSHRVNGVAWLHSELVKKQLVPDFYFMTPEKFINQTNGVTPRRWVQQANPGLAAFLHQQLGEGWPTDLPLLSSLESLADDTAVIDNIRAIKFANKTALSQLVAQRYGIVLDPLAMFDCQVKRIHEYKRQLLNILHVIALYLDIKETGKTIAPKAHLFAGKAAPGYRMAKLIIQLINTVARKINRDPQVAGQLKVVFLEDYKVSLAEKIIPATDLSEQISTAGTEASGTSNMKFAMNGALTIGTYDGANIEIREAVGADNFYLFGAVAEEIEESRRLGHHHNFYHQNPAMARVVDTLVSGLFTSDRELFAPLHHMLTEGDHYCHLLDFDSYCQAQRQAMADFELPEQWHRRALLNICRMGEFSSDRTIRGYARDIWGITS
;
A
#
# COMPACT_ATOMS: atom_id res chain seq x y z
N MET A 1 -27.21 21.96 -1.29
CA MET A 1 -27.32 20.71 -2.03
C MET A 1 -26.61 20.95 -3.34
N PRO A 2 -25.77 20.06 -3.84
CA PRO A 2 -25.22 20.22 -5.19
C PRO A 2 -26.39 20.35 -6.16
N ASP A 3 -26.22 21.18 -7.20
CA ASP A 3 -27.25 21.37 -8.25
C ASP A 3 -27.43 20.05 -9.00
N ILE A 4 -28.53 19.36 -8.72
CA ILE A 4 -28.89 18.10 -9.37
C ILE A 4 -29.26 18.42 -10.83
N ASN A 5 -28.59 17.77 -11.78
CA ASN A 5 -28.88 17.94 -13.20
C ASN A 5 -29.93 16.92 -13.68
N PRO A 6 -31.15 17.37 -14.04
CA PRO A 6 -32.23 16.46 -14.49
C PRO A 6 -31.86 15.66 -15.76
N GLN A 7 -31.00 16.19 -16.61
CA GLN A 7 -30.54 15.49 -17.80
C GLN A 7 -29.65 14.29 -17.43
N ASN A 8 -28.74 14.46 -16.48
CA ASN A 8 -27.90 13.37 -15.96
C ASN A 8 -28.76 12.26 -15.35
N ILE A 9 -29.81 12.59 -14.58
CA ILE A 9 -30.73 11.60 -14.00
C ILE A 9 -31.37 10.76 -15.10
N LYS A 10 -31.87 11.40 -16.16
CA LYS A 10 -32.50 10.69 -17.27
C LYS A 10 -31.56 9.74 -18.00
N GLU A 11 -30.32 10.22 -18.25
CA GLU A 11 -29.28 9.44 -18.93
C GLU A 11 -28.80 8.28 -18.05
N LEU A 12 -28.51 8.52 -16.77
CA LEU A 12 -28.10 7.49 -15.81
C LEU A 12 -29.17 6.42 -15.66
N ARG A 13 -30.45 6.82 -15.52
CA ARG A 13 -31.58 5.88 -15.42
C ARG A 13 -31.67 5.00 -16.65
N ALA A 14 -31.63 5.61 -17.84
CA ALA A 14 -31.70 4.88 -19.10
C ALA A 14 -30.57 3.87 -19.24
N LEU A 15 -29.34 4.24 -18.84
CA LEU A 15 -28.17 3.35 -18.87
C LEU A 15 -28.31 2.22 -17.85
N VAL A 16 -28.75 2.48 -16.62
CA VAL A 16 -28.96 1.43 -15.60
C VAL A 16 -30.01 0.43 -16.08
N GLU A 17 -31.16 0.90 -16.60
CA GLU A 17 -32.19 0.04 -17.14
C GLU A 17 -31.68 -0.75 -18.35
N GLN A 18 -30.89 -0.15 -19.24
CA GLN A 18 -30.24 -0.81 -20.38
C GLN A 18 -29.27 -1.90 -19.92
N GLN A 19 -28.42 -1.64 -18.92
CA GLN A 19 -27.49 -2.64 -18.38
C GLN A 19 -28.24 -3.82 -17.75
N LEU A 20 -29.30 -3.56 -16.97
CA LEU A 20 -30.16 -4.61 -16.43
C LEU A 20 -30.72 -5.50 -17.53
N GLN A 21 -31.34 -4.89 -18.56
CA GLN A 21 -32.04 -5.62 -19.60
C GLN A 21 -31.14 -6.36 -20.56
N TYR A 22 -30.05 -5.72 -21.05
CA TYR A 22 -29.28 -6.25 -22.17
C TYR A 22 -27.96 -6.89 -21.75
N THR A 23 -27.32 -6.43 -20.65
CA THR A 23 -26.05 -7.01 -20.17
C THR A 23 -26.32 -8.11 -19.15
N LEU A 24 -27.24 -7.85 -18.19
CA LEU A 24 -27.52 -8.81 -17.11
C LEU A 24 -28.72 -9.71 -17.43
N CYS A 25 -29.51 -9.39 -18.47
CA CYS A 25 -30.72 -10.13 -18.88
C CYS A 25 -31.76 -10.26 -17.74
N VAL A 26 -31.89 -9.25 -16.89
CA VAL A 26 -32.78 -9.21 -15.74
C VAL A 26 -33.82 -8.09 -15.90
N SER A 27 -35.10 -8.41 -15.62
CA SER A 27 -36.16 -7.38 -15.57
C SER A 27 -36.18 -6.70 -14.19
N LEU A 28 -36.45 -5.40 -14.14
CA LEU A 28 -36.42 -4.60 -12.90
C LEU A 28 -37.23 -5.22 -11.75
N ASN A 29 -38.40 -5.77 -12.03
CA ASN A 29 -39.28 -6.39 -11.01
C ASN A 29 -38.76 -7.72 -10.44
N LYS A 30 -37.66 -8.26 -10.99
CA LYS A 30 -36.99 -9.47 -10.52
C LYS A 30 -35.55 -9.21 -10.08
N ALA A 31 -35.09 -7.96 -10.23
CA ALA A 31 -33.72 -7.59 -9.92
C ALA A 31 -33.41 -7.72 -8.40
N THR A 32 -32.30 -8.33 -8.07
CA THR A 32 -31.73 -8.37 -6.73
C THR A 32 -30.89 -7.12 -6.45
N HIS A 33 -30.50 -6.89 -5.20
CA HIS A 33 -29.54 -5.81 -4.88
C HIS A 33 -28.24 -5.94 -5.68
N GLY A 34 -27.70 -7.15 -5.81
CA GLY A 34 -26.49 -7.42 -6.61
C GLY A 34 -26.67 -7.13 -8.10
N ASP A 35 -27.84 -7.37 -8.69
CA ASP A 35 -28.14 -7.02 -10.09
C ASP A 35 -28.17 -5.49 -10.27
N ILE A 36 -28.79 -4.77 -9.34
CA ILE A 36 -28.84 -3.30 -9.37
C ILE A 36 -27.45 -2.72 -9.16
N PHE A 37 -26.66 -3.23 -8.21
CA PHE A 37 -25.25 -2.84 -8.02
C PHE A 37 -24.46 -2.99 -9.34
N ASN A 38 -24.54 -4.17 -9.96
CA ASN A 38 -23.82 -4.42 -11.22
C ASN A 38 -24.29 -3.48 -12.34
N ALA A 39 -25.58 -3.25 -12.47
CA ALA A 39 -26.13 -2.36 -13.49
C ALA A 39 -25.67 -0.90 -13.28
N VAL A 40 -25.69 -0.42 -12.03
CA VAL A 40 -25.19 0.92 -11.67
C VAL A 40 -23.68 1.03 -11.95
N ALA A 41 -22.89 0.05 -11.53
CA ALA A 41 -21.44 0.04 -11.76
C ALA A 41 -21.10 0.01 -13.26
N LEU A 42 -21.81 -0.79 -14.06
CA LEU A 42 -21.66 -0.85 -15.52
C LEU A 42 -22.06 0.48 -16.19
N ALA A 43 -23.11 1.14 -15.71
CA ALA A 43 -23.51 2.46 -16.21
C ALA A 43 -22.45 3.52 -15.93
N ILE A 44 -21.86 3.54 -14.73
CA ILE A 44 -20.75 4.45 -14.37
C ILE A 44 -19.51 4.12 -15.21
N ARG A 45 -19.16 2.85 -15.38
CA ARG A 45 -18.05 2.44 -16.25
C ARG A 45 -18.22 2.92 -17.69
N HIS A 46 -19.45 2.96 -18.19
CA HIS A 46 -19.73 3.49 -19.53
C HIS A 46 -19.28 4.96 -19.65
N PHE A 47 -19.66 5.82 -18.71
CA PHE A 47 -19.17 7.22 -18.68
C PHE A 47 -17.66 7.30 -18.56
N GLN A 48 -17.03 6.46 -17.72
CA GLN A 48 -15.58 6.43 -17.58
C GLN A 48 -14.88 6.06 -18.89
N GLN A 49 -15.45 5.14 -19.67
CA GLN A 49 -14.90 4.73 -20.97
C GLN A 49 -14.96 5.89 -22.00
N ASP A 50 -16.05 6.64 -22.03
CA ASP A 50 -16.16 7.82 -22.90
C ASP A 50 -15.12 8.88 -22.53
N HIS A 51 -15.01 9.20 -21.23
CA HIS A 51 -13.99 10.13 -20.74
C HIS A 51 -12.57 9.63 -21.00
N PHE A 52 -12.33 8.33 -20.89
CA PHE A 52 -11.03 7.73 -21.19
C PHE A 52 -10.65 7.90 -22.67
N LEU A 53 -11.57 7.65 -23.61
CA LEU A 53 -11.32 7.81 -25.04
C LEU A 53 -11.02 9.29 -25.38
N LEU A 54 -11.77 10.21 -24.78
CA LEU A 54 -11.52 11.64 -24.93
C LEU A 54 -10.15 12.05 -24.35
N SER A 55 -9.80 11.56 -23.17
CA SER A 55 -8.51 11.80 -22.53
C SER A 55 -7.35 11.28 -23.38
N GLN A 56 -7.46 10.04 -23.89
CA GLN A 56 -6.46 9.45 -24.76
C GLN A 56 -6.23 10.28 -26.04
N LYS A 57 -7.32 10.72 -26.69
CA LYS A 57 -7.25 11.56 -27.88
C LYS A 57 -6.55 12.87 -27.59
N ARG A 58 -6.96 13.59 -26.53
CA ARG A 58 -6.35 14.87 -26.12
C ARG A 58 -4.86 14.70 -25.80
N GLN A 59 -4.49 13.70 -24.98
CA GLN A 59 -3.10 13.45 -24.59
C GLN A 59 -2.19 13.13 -25.77
N ARG A 60 -2.71 12.44 -26.82
CA ARG A 60 -1.98 12.18 -28.08
C ARG A 60 -1.80 13.45 -28.91
N GLU A 61 -2.86 14.25 -29.07
CA GLU A 61 -2.83 15.51 -29.81
C GLU A 61 -1.87 16.54 -29.18
N GLU A 62 -1.78 16.53 -27.84
CA GLU A 62 -0.88 17.41 -27.07
C GLU A 62 0.53 16.82 -26.90
N HIS A 63 0.81 15.63 -27.42
CA HIS A 63 2.10 14.91 -27.29
C HIS A 63 2.59 14.82 -25.83
N LYS A 64 1.65 14.61 -24.86
CA LYS A 64 2.00 14.53 -23.45
C LYS A 64 2.92 13.35 -23.16
N LYS A 65 3.99 13.60 -22.39
CA LYS A 65 4.83 12.54 -21.83
C LYS A 65 3.97 11.66 -20.91
N ARG A 66 4.04 10.34 -21.10
CA ARG A 66 3.21 9.37 -20.37
C ARG A 66 4.01 8.69 -19.26
N VAL A 67 3.40 8.62 -18.08
CA VAL A 67 3.94 7.91 -16.91
C VAL A 67 3.36 6.50 -16.86
N TYR A 68 4.24 5.51 -16.72
CA TYR A 68 3.91 4.12 -16.46
C TYR A 68 4.35 3.77 -15.04
N TYR A 69 3.37 3.61 -14.14
CA TYR A 69 3.60 3.35 -12.73
C TYR A 69 3.49 1.85 -12.46
N LEU A 70 4.63 1.16 -12.29
CA LEU A 70 4.70 -0.28 -12.12
C LEU A 70 4.66 -0.65 -10.63
N SER A 71 3.69 -1.45 -10.22
CA SER A 71 3.55 -1.91 -8.85
C SER A 71 3.01 -3.33 -8.78
N MET A 72 3.56 -4.15 -7.88
CA MET A 72 3.00 -5.48 -7.57
C MET A 72 1.66 -5.38 -6.82
N GLU A 73 1.34 -4.22 -6.25
CA GLU A 73 0.15 -4.00 -5.43
C GLU A 73 -0.62 -2.76 -5.86
N PHE A 74 -1.95 -2.88 -5.95
CA PHE A 74 -2.89 -1.76 -6.03
C PHE A 74 -4.07 -2.01 -5.10
N LEU A 75 -4.02 -1.48 -3.88
CA LEU A 75 -5.08 -1.68 -2.88
C LEU A 75 -6.21 -0.66 -3.10
N LEU A 76 -7.10 -0.96 -4.05
CA LEU A 76 -8.15 -0.04 -4.49
C LEU A 76 -9.28 0.11 -3.45
N GLY A 77 -9.72 -0.98 -2.84
CA GLY A 77 -10.93 -1.01 -2.01
C GLY A 77 -12.20 -0.98 -2.86
N GLN A 78 -13.29 -0.45 -2.29
CA GLN A 78 -14.56 -0.24 -3.00
C GLN A 78 -14.44 0.94 -3.98
N SER A 79 -15.07 0.82 -5.15
CA SER A 79 -14.88 1.72 -6.28
C SER A 79 -16.07 2.59 -6.60
N LEU A 80 -17.31 2.11 -6.41
CA LEU A 80 -18.50 2.78 -6.87
C LEU A 80 -18.69 4.16 -6.24
N ARG A 81 -18.61 4.26 -4.90
CA ARG A 81 -18.74 5.56 -4.21
C ARG A 81 -17.66 6.55 -4.64
N ASN A 82 -16.40 6.08 -4.77
CA ASN A 82 -15.30 6.91 -5.20
C ASN A 82 -15.48 7.44 -6.62
N ASN A 83 -15.91 6.58 -7.55
CA ASN A 83 -16.17 6.98 -8.93
C ASN A 83 -17.34 7.98 -9.02
N LEU A 84 -18.43 7.73 -8.29
CA LEU A 84 -19.58 8.65 -8.23
C LEU A 84 -19.19 10.03 -7.69
N LEU A 85 -18.34 10.08 -6.66
CA LEU A 85 -17.82 11.35 -6.11
C LEU A 85 -16.90 12.06 -7.09
N ASN A 86 -15.94 11.35 -7.68
CA ASN A 86 -14.99 11.93 -8.62
C ASN A 86 -15.69 12.47 -9.89
N MET A 87 -16.71 11.79 -10.36
CA MET A 87 -17.48 12.20 -11.53
C MET A 87 -18.61 13.19 -11.20
N ASN A 88 -18.79 13.55 -9.92
CA ASN A 88 -19.86 14.45 -9.44
C ASN A 88 -21.27 13.94 -9.79
N LEU A 89 -21.51 12.64 -9.68
CA LEU A 89 -22.77 11.96 -10.04
C LEU A 89 -23.46 11.29 -8.83
N LEU A 90 -22.94 11.48 -7.60
CA LEU A 90 -23.46 10.78 -6.42
C LEU A 90 -24.91 11.14 -6.09
N ALA A 91 -25.26 12.42 -6.16
CA ALA A 91 -26.61 12.90 -5.83
C ALA A 91 -27.65 12.43 -6.86
N GLU A 92 -27.31 12.49 -8.15
CA GLU A 92 -28.15 12.02 -9.25
C GLU A 92 -28.37 10.51 -9.17
N MET A 93 -27.31 9.75 -8.87
CA MET A 93 -27.41 8.29 -8.75
C MET A 93 -28.25 7.89 -7.52
N HIS A 94 -28.17 8.63 -6.40
CA HIS A 94 -29.08 8.43 -5.28
C HIS A 94 -30.53 8.54 -5.71
N GLN A 95 -30.88 9.57 -6.49
CA GLN A 95 -32.23 9.75 -6.98
C GLN A 95 -32.62 8.61 -7.93
N VAL A 96 -31.78 8.24 -8.89
CA VAL A 96 -32.04 7.14 -9.84
C VAL A 96 -32.32 5.84 -9.11
N VAL A 97 -31.46 5.45 -8.15
CA VAL A 97 -31.60 4.19 -7.41
C VAL A 97 -32.86 4.20 -6.54
N ASN A 98 -33.16 5.32 -5.86
CA ASN A 98 -34.39 5.47 -5.09
C ASN A 98 -35.66 5.37 -5.97
N ASP A 99 -35.65 5.99 -7.16
CA ASP A 99 -36.74 5.91 -8.12
C ASP A 99 -36.95 4.48 -8.67
N LEU A 100 -35.90 3.63 -8.65
CA LEU A 100 -35.96 2.22 -8.98
C LEU A 100 -36.46 1.34 -7.81
N GLY A 101 -36.62 1.92 -6.61
CA GLY A 101 -37.08 1.26 -5.40
C GLY A 101 -36.01 0.61 -4.54
N PHE A 102 -34.76 1.05 -4.67
CA PHE A 102 -33.60 0.56 -3.91
C PHE A 102 -32.92 1.70 -3.13
N ASP A 103 -32.00 1.34 -2.23
CA ASP A 103 -31.21 2.28 -1.47
C ASP A 103 -29.74 2.21 -1.93
N LEU A 104 -29.21 3.34 -2.42
CA LEU A 104 -27.84 3.40 -2.91
C LEU A 104 -26.80 3.14 -1.80
N ASP A 105 -27.00 3.64 -0.58
CA ASP A 105 -26.04 3.42 0.51
C ASP A 105 -25.95 1.95 0.88
N HIS A 106 -27.07 1.21 0.83
CA HIS A 106 -27.06 -0.23 1.01
C HIS A 106 -26.28 -0.95 -0.10
N LEU A 107 -26.45 -0.55 -1.36
CA LEU A 107 -25.72 -1.13 -2.49
C LEU A 107 -24.20 -0.86 -2.39
N LEU A 108 -23.82 0.34 -1.94
CA LEU A 108 -22.41 0.73 -1.75
C LEU A 108 -21.72 -0.10 -0.65
N ASP A 109 -22.44 -0.49 0.39
CA ASP A 109 -21.91 -1.34 1.48
C ASP A 109 -21.75 -2.82 1.07
N GLU A 110 -22.47 -3.28 0.04
CA GLU A 110 -22.37 -4.65 -0.49
C GLU A 110 -21.19 -4.84 -1.45
N GLU A 111 -20.57 -3.75 -1.98
CA GLU A 111 -19.45 -3.86 -2.90
C GLU A 111 -18.24 -4.55 -2.23
N PRO A 112 -17.68 -5.63 -2.82
CA PRO A 112 -16.46 -6.22 -2.29
C PRO A 112 -15.26 -5.28 -2.51
N ASP A 113 -14.34 -5.23 -1.52
CA ASP A 113 -13.07 -4.53 -1.71
C ASP A 113 -12.25 -5.25 -2.79
N ALA A 114 -11.79 -4.54 -3.82
CA ALA A 114 -10.82 -5.08 -4.76
C ALA A 114 -9.47 -5.28 -4.05
N ALA A 115 -9.17 -6.53 -3.69
CA ALA A 115 -8.07 -6.89 -2.81
C ALA A 115 -6.79 -7.24 -3.60
N LEU A 116 -6.34 -6.29 -4.43
CA LEU A 116 -5.14 -6.41 -5.27
C LEU A 116 -3.87 -5.90 -4.59
N GLY A 117 -3.85 -5.83 -3.28
CA GLY A 117 -2.73 -5.35 -2.47
C GLY A 117 -2.84 -5.76 -1.00
N ASN A 118 -1.77 -5.55 -0.25
CA ASN A 118 -1.68 -5.95 1.16
C ASN A 118 -1.76 -4.76 2.12
N GLY A 119 -1.09 -3.64 1.80
CA GLY A 119 -0.90 -2.58 2.80
C GLY A 119 -0.57 -1.20 2.23
N GLY A 120 0.38 -0.53 2.90
CA GLY A 120 0.76 0.86 2.61
C GLY A 120 1.23 1.09 1.17
N LEU A 121 2.07 0.20 0.64
CA LEU A 121 2.59 0.26 -0.73
C LEU A 121 1.46 0.26 -1.77
N GLY A 122 0.56 -0.72 -1.69
CA GLY A 122 -0.56 -0.86 -2.61
C GLY A 122 -1.60 0.26 -2.47
N ARG A 123 -1.85 0.75 -1.23
CA ARG A 123 -2.77 1.87 -1.04
C ARG A 123 -2.17 3.19 -1.53
N LEU A 124 -0.84 3.38 -1.39
CA LEU A 124 -0.14 4.53 -1.95
C LEU A 124 -0.26 4.55 -3.48
N ALA A 125 0.01 3.41 -4.13
CA ALA A 125 -0.16 3.27 -5.58
C ALA A 125 -1.57 3.65 -6.03
N ALA A 126 -2.61 3.21 -5.30
CA ALA A 126 -4.00 3.57 -5.58
C ALA A 126 -4.29 5.07 -5.36
N CYS A 127 -3.65 5.73 -4.36
CA CYS A 127 -3.74 7.19 -4.21
C CYS A 127 -3.05 7.93 -5.35
N PHE A 128 -1.91 7.41 -5.82
CA PHE A 128 -1.13 8.06 -6.88
C PHE A 128 -1.83 8.03 -8.22
N ILE A 129 -2.47 6.91 -8.60
CA ILE A 129 -3.25 6.87 -9.86
C ILE A 129 -4.47 7.79 -9.83
N ASP A 130 -5.14 7.95 -8.68
CA ASP A 130 -6.22 8.93 -8.46
C ASP A 130 -5.69 10.37 -8.63
N SER A 131 -4.55 10.67 -8.01
CA SER A 131 -3.93 12.00 -8.11
C SER A 131 -3.41 12.32 -9.51
N MET A 132 -2.81 11.35 -10.21
CA MET A 132 -2.36 11.56 -11.59
C MET A 132 -3.55 11.89 -12.53
N ALA A 133 -4.69 11.21 -12.36
CA ALA A 133 -5.90 11.52 -13.12
C ALA A 133 -6.46 12.91 -12.76
N THR A 134 -6.50 13.25 -11.48
CA THR A 134 -7.00 14.56 -10.98
C THR A 134 -6.12 15.74 -11.45
N LEU A 135 -4.81 15.52 -11.61
CA LEU A 135 -3.83 16.52 -12.07
C LEU A 135 -3.62 16.55 -13.59
N ASP A 136 -4.47 15.89 -14.36
CA ASP A 136 -4.38 15.78 -15.83
C ASP A 136 -3.02 15.27 -16.36
N ILE A 137 -2.36 14.40 -15.58
CA ILE A 137 -1.13 13.73 -16.00
C ILE A 137 -1.48 12.51 -16.82
N ALA A 138 -0.93 12.41 -18.04
CA ALA A 138 -1.06 11.22 -18.87
C ALA A 138 -0.34 10.05 -18.20
N ALA A 139 -1.11 9.11 -17.64
CA ALA A 139 -0.55 8.02 -16.86
C ALA A 139 -1.30 6.72 -17.02
N SER A 140 -0.62 5.61 -16.73
CA SER A 140 -1.25 4.31 -16.50
C SER A 140 -0.53 3.57 -15.38
N GLY A 141 -1.32 2.95 -14.49
CA GLY A 141 -0.81 1.97 -13.53
C GLY A 141 -0.70 0.60 -14.19
N HIS A 142 0.31 -0.18 -13.81
CA HIS A 142 0.51 -1.55 -14.31
C HIS A 142 0.75 -2.51 -13.15
N GLY A 143 -0.03 -3.59 -13.12
CA GLY A 143 -0.01 -4.58 -12.05
C GLY A 143 -0.46 -5.96 -12.50
N ILE A 144 -0.60 -6.88 -11.57
CA ILE A 144 -1.12 -8.23 -11.81
C ILE A 144 -2.57 -8.29 -11.36
N LYS A 145 -3.43 -8.91 -12.19
CA LYS A 145 -4.80 -9.25 -11.82
C LYS A 145 -4.80 -10.53 -10.99
N TYR A 146 -4.60 -10.39 -9.69
CA TYR A 146 -4.70 -11.55 -8.81
C TYR A 146 -6.13 -12.08 -8.76
N GLU A 147 -6.27 -13.39 -8.87
CA GLU A 147 -7.58 -14.06 -8.77
C GLU A 147 -8.10 -14.00 -7.34
N TYR A 148 -7.21 -14.18 -6.36
CA TYR A 148 -7.50 -14.04 -4.94
C TYR A 148 -6.71 -12.87 -4.35
N GLY A 149 -7.32 -12.15 -3.41
CA GLY A 149 -6.63 -11.21 -2.56
C GLY A 149 -5.58 -11.89 -1.67
N LEU A 150 -4.95 -11.13 -0.77
CA LEU A 150 -3.96 -11.72 0.13
C LEU A 150 -4.56 -12.89 0.93
N PHE A 151 -5.62 -12.69 1.65
CA PHE A 151 -6.55 -13.63 2.28
C PHE A 151 -7.62 -12.87 3.07
N ARG A 152 -8.75 -13.52 3.33
CA ARG A 152 -9.75 -13.06 4.30
C ARG A 152 -9.38 -13.62 5.67
N GLN A 153 -9.34 -12.74 6.69
CA GLN A 153 -8.97 -13.10 8.05
C GLN A 153 -10.20 -13.40 8.90
N SER A 154 -10.13 -14.48 9.67
CA SER A 154 -11.03 -14.75 10.80
C SER A 154 -10.23 -15.21 12.02
N PHE A 155 -10.90 -15.30 13.17
CA PHE A 155 -10.27 -15.84 14.38
C PHE A 155 -10.92 -17.14 14.82
N GLN A 156 -10.08 -18.10 15.17
CA GLN A 156 -10.50 -19.34 15.83
C GLN A 156 -9.56 -19.61 17.02
N ASN A 157 -10.11 -19.77 18.21
CA ASN A 157 -9.33 -19.88 19.44
C ASN A 157 -8.30 -18.74 19.61
N ASP A 158 -8.73 -17.52 19.35
CA ASP A 158 -7.95 -16.29 19.37
C ASP A 158 -6.84 -16.20 18.28
N GLN A 159 -6.65 -17.22 17.45
CA GLN A 159 -5.64 -17.29 16.41
C GLN A 159 -6.17 -16.80 15.07
N GLN A 160 -5.29 -16.16 14.27
CA GLN A 160 -5.59 -15.84 12.88
C GLN A 160 -5.73 -17.10 12.04
N ILE A 161 -6.83 -17.19 11.32
CA ILE A 161 -7.10 -18.17 10.27
C ILE A 161 -7.25 -17.45 8.93
N GLU A 162 -6.57 -17.96 7.94
CA GLU A 162 -6.58 -17.43 6.58
C GLU A 162 -7.60 -18.21 5.72
N HIS A 163 -8.44 -17.47 5.00
CA HIS A 163 -9.37 -18.01 4.00
C HIS A 163 -9.08 -17.38 2.65
N PRO A 164 -9.36 -18.07 1.53
CA PRO A 164 -9.30 -17.43 0.22
C PRO A 164 -10.16 -16.15 0.18
N ASP A 165 -9.59 -15.08 -0.34
CA ASP A 165 -10.30 -13.81 -0.55
C ASP A 165 -10.72 -13.72 -2.01
N ASP A 166 -11.85 -14.34 -2.33
CA ASP A 166 -12.43 -14.38 -3.67
C ASP A 166 -13.21 -13.07 -3.95
N TRP A 167 -12.48 -11.98 -4.09
CA TRP A 167 -13.03 -10.65 -4.37
C TRP A 167 -13.67 -10.53 -5.75
N HIS A 168 -13.39 -11.48 -6.64
CA HIS A 168 -13.78 -11.48 -8.06
C HIS A 168 -14.92 -12.45 -8.39
N SER A 169 -15.42 -13.23 -7.42
CA SER A 169 -16.45 -14.26 -7.61
C SER A 169 -17.74 -13.72 -8.26
N MET A 170 -18.05 -12.44 -8.09
CA MET A 170 -19.20 -11.77 -8.68
C MET A 170 -18.92 -11.13 -10.05
N HIS A 171 -17.86 -11.50 -10.76
CA HIS A 171 -17.44 -10.88 -12.02
C HIS A 171 -17.38 -9.34 -11.90
N SER A 172 -16.25 -8.84 -11.41
CA SER A 172 -16.08 -7.41 -11.16
C SER A 172 -16.56 -6.57 -12.35
N PRO A 173 -17.58 -5.71 -12.17
CA PRO A 173 -18.12 -4.89 -13.24
C PRO A 173 -17.10 -3.84 -13.75
N TRP A 174 -16.01 -3.65 -13.03
CA TRP A 174 -15.02 -2.60 -13.28
C TRP A 174 -13.96 -2.95 -14.31
N LEU A 175 -13.72 -4.25 -14.57
CA LEU A 175 -12.65 -4.71 -15.45
C LEU A 175 -13.15 -4.90 -16.90
N VAL A 176 -12.33 -4.44 -17.85
CA VAL A 176 -12.52 -4.67 -19.29
C VAL A 176 -11.37 -5.50 -19.80
N GLU A 177 -11.68 -6.69 -20.27
CA GLU A 177 -10.71 -7.65 -20.79
C GLU A 177 -10.38 -7.42 -22.26
N HIS A 178 -9.09 -7.51 -22.63
CA HIS A 178 -8.61 -7.22 -23.99
C HIS A 178 -7.88 -8.41 -24.61
N HIS A 179 -8.58 -9.44 -25.02
CA HIS A 179 -8.00 -10.63 -25.68
C HIS A 179 -7.21 -10.32 -26.96
N ALA A 180 -7.64 -9.32 -27.73
CA ALA A 180 -6.92 -8.91 -28.94
C ALA A 180 -5.55 -8.28 -28.67
N GLN A 181 -5.31 -7.88 -27.41
CA GLN A 181 -4.05 -7.28 -26.95
C GLN A 181 -3.21 -8.25 -26.11
N GLN A 182 -3.44 -9.55 -26.24
CA GLN A 182 -2.66 -10.56 -25.52
C GLN A 182 -1.16 -10.43 -25.80
N ILE A 183 -0.35 -10.73 -24.79
CA ILE A 183 1.11 -10.54 -24.80
C ILE A 183 1.77 -11.90 -24.60
N LEU A 184 2.70 -12.26 -25.48
CA LEU A 184 3.47 -13.50 -25.40
C LEU A 184 4.77 -13.27 -24.62
N ILE A 185 4.96 -13.99 -23.52
CA ILE A 185 6.08 -13.83 -22.60
C ILE A 185 6.92 -15.10 -22.60
N PRO A 186 8.22 -15.04 -23.01
CA PRO A 186 9.14 -16.17 -22.93
C PRO A 186 9.62 -16.38 -21.48
N LEU A 187 9.68 -17.64 -21.04
CA LEU A 187 10.19 -18.01 -19.71
C LEU A 187 11.04 -19.28 -19.81
N GLY A 188 12.19 -19.31 -19.12
CA GLY A 188 13.13 -20.43 -19.12
C GLY A 188 13.97 -20.48 -20.38
N GLY A 189 14.31 -21.68 -20.86
CA GLY A 189 15.14 -21.88 -22.03
C GLY A 189 16.64 -21.76 -21.74
N TYR A 190 17.39 -21.46 -22.78
CA TYR A 190 18.86 -21.35 -22.72
C TYR A 190 19.37 -20.36 -23.76
N ILE A 191 20.62 -19.92 -23.62
CA ILE A 191 21.26 -19.04 -24.58
C ILE A 191 22.19 -19.85 -25.48
N GLU A 192 21.99 -19.70 -26.79
CA GLU A 192 22.93 -20.15 -27.79
C GLU A 192 23.84 -18.99 -28.20
N HIS A 193 25.15 -19.23 -28.12
CA HIS A 193 26.16 -18.25 -28.52
C HIS A 193 26.33 -18.32 -30.03
N SER A 194 26.03 -17.23 -30.72
CA SER A 194 26.20 -17.10 -32.17
C SER A 194 26.86 -15.78 -32.54
N GLU A 195 27.23 -15.62 -33.79
CA GLU A 195 27.69 -14.38 -34.39
C GLU A 195 26.67 -13.95 -35.46
N ASP A 196 26.51 -12.64 -35.64
CA ASP A 196 25.73 -12.11 -36.75
C ASP A 196 26.50 -12.16 -38.07
N VAL A 197 25.92 -11.66 -39.15
CA VAL A 197 26.53 -11.65 -40.48
C VAL A 197 27.82 -10.82 -40.57
N ASP A 198 28.01 -9.91 -39.63
CA ASP A 198 29.19 -9.04 -39.53
C ASP A 198 30.23 -9.59 -38.51
N GLY A 199 29.99 -10.75 -37.92
CA GLY A 199 30.87 -11.40 -36.94
C GLY A 199 30.77 -10.84 -35.54
N ASN A 200 29.75 -10.04 -35.22
CA ASN A 200 29.49 -9.55 -33.87
C ASN A 200 28.76 -10.62 -33.03
N TYR A 201 29.04 -10.62 -31.73
CA TYR A 201 28.36 -11.50 -30.78
C TYR A 201 26.83 -11.28 -30.80
N ASN A 202 26.08 -12.30 -31.13
CA ASN A 202 24.62 -12.30 -31.26
C ASN A 202 24.00 -13.45 -30.45
N PRO A 203 23.80 -13.27 -29.15
CA PRO A 203 23.22 -14.31 -28.30
C PRO A 203 21.75 -14.56 -28.67
N MET A 204 21.39 -15.83 -28.87
CA MET A 204 20.03 -16.22 -29.15
C MET A 204 19.38 -16.90 -27.93
N TRP A 205 18.29 -16.36 -27.45
CA TRP A 205 17.49 -16.98 -26.39
C TRP A 205 16.53 -18.00 -27.01
N LEU A 206 16.67 -19.26 -26.68
CA LEU A 206 15.96 -20.38 -27.32
C LEU A 206 15.35 -21.32 -26.27
N GLY A 207 14.41 -22.16 -26.72
CA GLY A 207 13.85 -23.24 -25.90
C GLY A 207 12.97 -22.79 -24.73
N TRP A 208 12.49 -21.53 -24.74
CA TRP A 208 11.57 -21.02 -23.72
C TRP A 208 10.18 -21.63 -23.82
N LYS A 209 9.46 -21.59 -22.72
CA LYS A 209 8.00 -21.76 -22.68
C LYS A 209 7.34 -20.40 -22.84
N THR A 210 6.19 -20.35 -23.53
CA THR A 210 5.42 -19.14 -23.71
C THR A 210 4.30 -19.07 -22.68
N ILE A 211 4.23 -17.97 -21.93
CA ILE A 211 3.10 -17.58 -21.09
C ILE A 211 2.38 -16.43 -21.79
N ILE A 212 1.05 -16.44 -21.73
CA ILE A 212 0.24 -15.38 -22.33
C ILE A 212 -0.26 -14.45 -21.22
N GLY A 213 0.04 -13.16 -21.34
CA GLY A 213 -0.53 -12.10 -20.52
C GLY A 213 -1.81 -11.54 -21.15
N ILE A 214 -2.93 -11.58 -20.44
CA ILE A 214 -4.20 -10.99 -20.87
C ILE A 214 -4.39 -9.67 -20.13
N PRO A 215 -4.45 -8.51 -20.83
CA PRO A 215 -4.69 -7.22 -20.21
C PRO A 215 -6.15 -7.04 -19.78
N HIS A 216 -6.34 -6.45 -18.60
CA HIS A 216 -7.64 -6.04 -18.06
C HIS A 216 -7.53 -4.57 -17.62
N ASP A 217 -8.33 -3.70 -18.19
CA ASP A 217 -8.31 -2.28 -17.87
C ASP A 217 -9.37 -1.94 -16.81
N TYR A 218 -8.93 -1.23 -15.77
CA TYR A 218 -9.73 -0.58 -14.76
C TYR A 218 -9.57 0.93 -14.94
N PHE A 219 -10.70 1.68 -15.06
CA PHE A 219 -10.67 3.11 -15.31
C PHE A 219 -10.63 3.91 -14.02
N VAL A 220 -9.81 4.95 -13.99
CA VAL A 220 -9.60 5.86 -12.85
C VAL A 220 -9.90 7.28 -13.29
N SER A 221 -11.05 7.80 -12.87
CA SER A 221 -11.47 9.16 -13.18
C SER A 221 -10.87 10.15 -12.18
N GLY A 222 -10.37 11.28 -12.70
CA GLY A 222 -9.97 12.42 -11.89
C GLY A 222 -11.17 13.12 -11.25
N TYR A 223 -10.90 13.90 -10.20
CA TYR A 223 -11.94 14.60 -9.45
C TYR A 223 -12.50 15.77 -10.25
N ARG A 224 -13.80 15.73 -10.56
CA ARG A 224 -14.55 16.75 -11.32
C ARG A 224 -13.89 17.15 -12.64
N ASP A 225 -12.99 16.33 -13.15
CA ASP A 225 -12.31 16.52 -14.41
C ASP A 225 -12.76 15.48 -15.43
N THR A 226 -12.56 15.78 -16.70
CA THR A 226 -12.81 14.86 -17.82
C THR A 226 -11.67 13.86 -18.01
N THR A 227 -10.54 14.01 -17.32
CA THR A 227 -9.40 13.10 -17.42
C THR A 227 -9.70 11.79 -16.73
N THR A 228 -9.62 10.72 -17.54
CA THR A 228 -9.68 9.36 -17.05
C THR A 228 -8.44 8.62 -17.53
N ASN A 229 -7.68 8.08 -16.58
CA ASN A 229 -6.54 7.20 -16.81
C ASN A 229 -6.95 5.73 -16.66
N LYS A 230 -6.03 4.79 -16.91
CA LYS A 230 -6.27 3.36 -16.68
C LYS A 230 -5.28 2.77 -15.68
N LEU A 231 -5.74 1.78 -14.95
CA LEU A 231 -4.93 0.76 -14.30
C LEU A 231 -5.05 -0.51 -15.13
N ARG A 232 -3.95 -0.96 -15.74
CA ARG A 232 -3.89 -2.18 -16.52
C ARG A 232 -3.34 -3.32 -15.69
N LEU A 233 -4.14 -4.35 -15.54
CA LEU A 233 -3.84 -5.55 -14.77
C LEU A 233 -3.69 -6.74 -15.71
N TYR A 234 -2.68 -7.57 -15.49
CA TYR A 234 -2.44 -8.73 -16.35
C TYR A 234 -2.79 -10.02 -15.64
N SER A 235 -3.56 -10.90 -16.28
CA SER A 235 -3.72 -12.30 -15.88
C SER A 235 -2.87 -13.21 -16.76
N ALA A 236 -2.32 -14.26 -16.17
CA ALA A 236 -1.50 -15.22 -16.88
C ALA A 236 -2.32 -16.43 -17.33
N VAL A 237 -2.16 -16.83 -18.59
CA VAL A 237 -2.75 -18.06 -19.13
C VAL A 237 -1.69 -18.85 -19.92
N ALA A 238 -1.90 -20.16 -20.09
CA ALA A 238 -1.01 -21.00 -20.86
C ALA A 238 -1.21 -20.82 -22.36
N SER A 239 -0.12 -20.93 -23.13
CA SER A 239 -0.18 -21.01 -24.59
C SER A 239 -0.83 -22.32 -25.05
N ASP A 240 -0.55 -23.43 -24.34
CA ASP A 240 -1.15 -24.74 -24.52
C ASP A 240 -1.97 -25.12 -23.28
N SER A 241 -3.27 -24.82 -23.32
CA SER A 241 -4.14 -25.02 -22.16
C SER A 241 -4.53 -26.47 -21.90
N PHE A 242 -4.34 -27.34 -22.89
CA PHE A 242 -4.85 -28.72 -22.84
C PHE A 242 -4.09 -29.67 -23.75
N ASN A 243 -3.45 -30.69 -23.19
CA ASN A 243 -2.78 -31.72 -23.96
C ASN A 243 -3.69 -32.93 -24.20
N ILE A 244 -4.35 -32.95 -25.36
CA ILE A 244 -5.33 -33.98 -25.73
C ILE A 244 -4.70 -35.41 -25.81
N HIS A 245 -3.42 -35.52 -26.13
CA HIS A 245 -2.75 -36.84 -26.22
C HIS A 245 -2.54 -37.43 -24.83
N ILE A 246 -2.16 -36.60 -23.85
CA ILE A 246 -2.01 -37.04 -22.45
C ILE A 246 -3.39 -37.35 -21.85
N PHE A 247 -4.39 -36.52 -22.11
CA PHE A 247 -5.75 -36.72 -21.67
C PHE A 247 -6.33 -38.07 -22.17
N ASN A 248 -6.17 -38.38 -23.47
CA ASN A 248 -6.66 -39.62 -24.06
C ASN A 248 -5.94 -40.85 -23.53
N ARG A 249 -4.78 -40.71 -22.88
CA ARG A 249 -4.08 -41.78 -22.14
C ARG A 249 -4.56 -42.00 -20.74
N GLY A 250 -5.52 -41.17 -20.26
CA GLY A 250 -6.12 -41.26 -18.91
C GLY A 250 -5.42 -40.45 -17.83
N ASP A 251 -4.35 -39.71 -18.13
CA ASP A 251 -3.71 -38.81 -17.19
C ASP A 251 -4.32 -37.39 -17.29
N TYR A 252 -5.47 -37.22 -16.69
CA TYR A 252 -6.26 -35.96 -16.76
C TYR A 252 -5.58 -34.80 -16.07
N ILE A 253 -4.82 -35.07 -14.99
CA ILE A 253 -4.12 -34.01 -14.21
C ILE A 253 -2.92 -33.50 -15.01
N LYS A 254 -2.11 -34.40 -15.57
CA LYS A 254 -0.94 -34.05 -16.37
C LYS A 254 -1.32 -33.36 -17.68
N ALA A 255 -2.51 -33.64 -18.21
CA ALA A 255 -3.04 -33.02 -19.43
C ALA A 255 -3.30 -31.50 -19.26
N VAL A 256 -3.46 -31.01 -18.03
CA VAL A 256 -3.70 -29.59 -17.70
C VAL A 256 -2.58 -28.97 -16.85
N SER A 257 -1.46 -29.65 -16.67
CA SER A 257 -0.37 -29.21 -15.77
C SER A 257 0.22 -27.86 -16.18
N ASP A 258 0.44 -27.63 -17.47
CA ASP A 258 1.01 -26.39 -18.00
C ASP A 258 0.03 -25.21 -17.86
N LYS A 259 -1.28 -25.50 -17.98
CA LYS A 259 -2.34 -24.53 -17.69
C LYS A 259 -2.28 -24.06 -16.23
N ILE A 260 -2.26 -25.02 -15.30
CA ILE A 260 -2.20 -24.74 -13.87
C ILE A 260 -0.94 -23.94 -13.51
N ALA A 261 0.21 -24.35 -14.04
CA ALA A 261 1.49 -23.68 -13.77
C ALA A 261 1.48 -22.22 -14.24
N SER A 262 0.91 -21.93 -15.41
CA SER A 262 0.80 -20.57 -15.95
C SER A 262 -0.21 -19.72 -15.16
N GLU A 263 -1.40 -20.25 -14.88
CA GLU A 263 -2.43 -19.52 -14.14
C GLU A 263 -2.01 -19.19 -12.69
N ASN A 264 -1.15 -20.02 -12.08
CA ASN A 264 -0.62 -19.74 -10.73
C ASN A 264 0.17 -18.43 -10.65
N ILE A 265 0.71 -17.91 -11.75
CA ILE A 265 1.44 -16.65 -11.78
C ILE A 265 0.55 -15.48 -11.34
N SER A 266 -0.72 -15.48 -11.72
CA SER A 266 -1.70 -14.47 -11.33
C SER A 266 -2.70 -14.94 -10.27
N LYS A 267 -2.38 -16.01 -9.52
CA LYS A 267 -3.31 -16.61 -8.56
C LYS A 267 -3.43 -15.80 -7.28
N ILE A 268 -2.31 -15.50 -6.64
CA ILE A 268 -2.26 -14.83 -5.33
C ILE A 268 -1.06 -13.90 -5.23
N LEU A 269 -1.25 -12.79 -4.52
CA LEU A 269 -0.18 -11.86 -4.17
C LEU A 269 0.73 -12.47 -3.08
N TYR A 270 2.04 -12.33 -3.26
CA TYR A 270 3.08 -12.75 -2.31
C TYR A 270 2.96 -14.22 -1.85
N PRO A 271 3.19 -15.19 -2.77
CA PRO A 271 3.36 -16.57 -2.34
C PRO A 271 4.51 -16.68 -1.33
N SER A 272 4.44 -17.66 -0.45
CA SER A 272 5.47 -17.87 0.58
C SER A 272 6.85 -18.08 -0.05
N ASP A 273 7.85 -17.35 0.42
CA ASP A 273 9.26 -17.42 -0.02
C ASP A 273 10.14 -18.28 0.92
N GLU A 274 9.54 -18.98 1.85
CA GLU A 274 10.23 -19.96 2.73
C GLU A 274 10.74 -21.17 1.94
N VAL A 275 10.11 -21.47 0.80
CA VAL A 275 10.46 -22.59 -0.07
C VAL A 275 10.92 -22.09 -1.46
N LEU A 276 11.83 -22.87 -2.09
CA LEU A 276 12.40 -22.52 -3.39
C LEU A 276 11.34 -22.30 -4.48
N THR A 277 10.28 -23.14 -4.48
CA THR A 277 9.18 -23.01 -5.45
C THR A 277 8.38 -21.72 -5.27
N GLY A 278 8.27 -21.22 -4.05
CA GLY A 278 7.64 -19.92 -3.79
C GLY A 278 8.51 -18.74 -4.25
N LYS A 279 9.83 -18.82 -4.05
CA LYS A 279 10.80 -17.86 -4.63
C LYS A 279 10.75 -17.85 -6.15
N GLU A 280 10.69 -19.03 -6.77
CA GLU A 280 10.54 -19.16 -8.22
C GLU A 280 9.26 -18.49 -8.74
N LEU A 281 8.15 -18.70 -8.05
CA LEU A 281 6.87 -18.08 -8.42
C LEU A 281 6.91 -16.55 -8.26
N ARG A 282 7.49 -16.02 -7.17
CA ARG A 282 7.62 -14.56 -6.97
C ARG A 282 8.47 -13.91 -8.06
N LEU A 283 9.65 -14.46 -8.37
CA LEU A 283 10.49 -13.92 -9.44
C LEU A 283 9.75 -13.99 -10.79
N THR A 284 9.00 -15.07 -11.04
CA THR A 284 8.19 -15.20 -12.25
C THR A 284 7.08 -14.15 -12.31
N GLN A 285 6.42 -13.83 -11.19
CA GLN A 285 5.42 -12.76 -11.12
C GLN A 285 6.02 -11.39 -11.44
N GLU A 286 7.18 -11.07 -10.89
CA GLU A 286 7.88 -9.80 -11.14
C GLU A 286 8.27 -9.65 -12.61
N TYR A 287 8.85 -10.71 -13.18
CA TYR A 287 9.18 -10.72 -14.61
C TYR A 287 7.93 -10.64 -15.49
N PHE A 288 6.88 -11.37 -15.16
CA PHE A 288 5.61 -11.36 -15.91
C PHE A 288 5.00 -9.94 -15.96
N LEU A 289 4.93 -9.26 -14.81
CA LEU A 289 4.47 -7.87 -14.74
C LEU A 289 5.30 -6.96 -15.66
N VAL A 290 6.63 -7.02 -15.52
CA VAL A 290 7.56 -6.17 -16.27
C VAL A 290 7.47 -6.44 -17.78
N ALA A 291 7.53 -7.71 -18.18
CA ALA A 291 7.50 -8.09 -19.59
C ALA A 291 6.17 -7.69 -20.26
N CYS A 292 5.03 -7.91 -19.60
CA CYS A 292 3.73 -7.45 -20.09
C CYS A 292 3.69 -5.93 -20.23
N THR A 293 4.17 -5.21 -19.20
CA THR A 293 4.15 -3.73 -19.19
C THR A 293 5.00 -3.15 -20.31
N LEU A 294 6.23 -3.63 -20.48
CA LEU A 294 7.12 -3.11 -21.53
C LEU A 294 6.57 -3.37 -22.93
N ARG A 295 5.97 -4.53 -23.17
CA ARG A 295 5.30 -4.78 -24.46
C ARG A 295 4.15 -3.81 -24.73
N ASP A 296 3.38 -3.47 -23.70
CA ASP A 296 2.33 -2.44 -23.83
C ASP A 296 2.94 -1.06 -24.09
N ILE A 297 4.00 -0.69 -23.37
CA ILE A 297 4.71 0.59 -23.57
C ILE A 297 5.19 0.72 -25.01
N PHE A 298 5.88 -0.28 -25.53
CA PHE A 298 6.40 -0.26 -26.89
C PHE A 298 5.30 -0.24 -27.95
N ARG A 299 4.18 -0.96 -27.72
CA ARG A 299 3.01 -0.88 -28.59
C ARG A 299 2.39 0.50 -28.59
N ASP A 300 2.10 1.07 -27.41
CA ASP A 300 1.51 2.41 -27.27
C ASP A 300 2.44 3.49 -27.85
N TYR A 301 3.78 3.33 -27.70
CA TYR A 301 4.79 4.23 -28.22
C TYR A 301 4.85 4.20 -29.75
N ALA A 302 4.87 3.02 -30.35
CA ALA A 302 4.96 2.82 -31.80
C ALA A 302 3.72 3.32 -32.57
N GLU A 303 2.57 3.52 -31.88
CA GLU A 303 1.38 4.13 -32.51
C GLU A 303 1.57 5.61 -32.89
N VAL A 304 2.51 6.32 -32.22
CA VAL A 304 2.68 7.78 -32.36
C VAL A 304 4.12 8.22 -32.63
N ASN A 305 5.10 7.31 -32.52
CA ASN A 305 6.52 7.60 -32.70
C ASN A 305 7.22 6.48 -33.48
N ASP A 306 8.04 6.87 -34.46
CA ASP A 306 8.80 5.93 -35.30
C ASP A 306 10.23 5.68 -34.82
N ASP A 307 10.81 6.61 -34.03
CA ASP A 307 12.20 6.54 -33.55
C ASP A 307 12.26 6.25 -32.04
N ILE A 308 12.75 5.06 -31.70
CA ILE A 308 12.86 4.59 -30.33
C ILE A 308 13.88 5.36 -29.49
N THR A 309 14.80 6.11 -30.11
CA THR A 309 15.81 6.89 -29.40
C THR A 309 15.20 8.05 -28.61
N PHE A 310 13.98 8.49 -28.96
CA PHE A 310 13.21 9.51 -28.25
C PHE A 310 12.35 8.93 -27.11
N LEU A 311 12.47 7.66 -26.79
CA LEU A 311 11.66 7.03 -25.71
C LEU A 311 11.68 7.83 -24.41
N PRO A 312 12.83 8.32 -23.86
CA PRO A 312 12.85 9.05 -22.59
C PRO A 312 12.09 10.39 -22.60
N GLN A 313 11.90 11.00 -23.78
CA GLN A 313 11.14 12.24 -23.92
C GLN A 313 9.63 12.02 -23.79
N HIS A 314 9.15 10.83 -24.17
CA HIS A 314 7.72 10.50 -24.22
C HIS A 314 7.26 9.53 -23.14
N VAL A 315 8.18 8.82 -22.51
CA VAL A 315 7.90 7.76 -21.55
C VAL A 315 8.68 7.99 -20.26
N ALA A 316 8.00 7.83 -19.12
CA ALA A 316 8.62 7.72 -17.81
C ALA A 316 8.13 6.42 -17.15
N ILE A 317 9.06 5.57 -16.70
CA ILE A 317 8.76 4.32 -15.99
C ILE A 317 9.12 4.51 -14.52
N GLN A 318 8.11 4.46 -13.65
CA GLN A 318 8.31 4.55 -12.20
C GLN A 318 8.27 3.16 -11.57
N LEU A 319 9.39 2.78 -10.94
CA LEU A 319 9.54 1.52 -10.22
C LEU A 319 9.08 1.70 -8.76
N ASN A 320 7.94 1.11 -8.42
CA ASN A 320 7.42 1.15 -7.05
C ASN A 320 8.02 0.00 -6.24
N ASP A 321 9.08 0.30 -5.51
CA ASP A 321 10.01 -0.61 -4.85
C ASP A 321 10.88 -1.41 -5.85
N THR A 322 11.58 -2.47 -5.36
CA THR A 322 12.45 -3.33 -6.17
C THR A 322 11.70 -4.35 -7.00
N HIS A 323 10.44 -4.63 -6.68
CA HIS A 323 9.65 -5.64 -7.36
C HIS A 323 9.65 -5.52 -8.89
N PRO A 324 9.51 -4.31 -9.50
CA PRO A 324 9.62 -4.14 -10.94
C PRO A 324 11.03 -3.81 -11.43
N ALA A 325 12.09 -4.00 -10.65
CA ALA A 325 13.47 -3.63 -11.04
C ALA A 325 13.96 -4.35 -12.32
N LEU A 326 13.40 -5.52 -12.63
CA LEU A 326 13.64 -6.21 -13.89
C LEU A 326 13.28 -5.37 -15.13
N ALA A 327 12.52 -4.29 -14.98
CA ALA A 327 12.24 -3.36 -16.08
C ALA A 327 13.51 -2.78 -16.69
N VAL A 328 14.55 -2.55 -15.88
CA VAL A 328 15.87 -2.10 -16.37
C VAL A 328 16.46 -3.10 -17.35
N VAL A 329 16.44 -4.37 -16.99
CA VAL A 329 17.06 -5.45 -17.77
C VAL A 329 16.23 -5.83 -18.98
N GLU A 330 14.91 -5.90 -18.83
CA GLU A 330 14.01 -6.21 -19.96
C GLU A 330 13.98 -5.08 -21.00
N LEU A 331 14.04 -3.82 -20.54
CA LEU A 331 14.17 -2.68 -21.44
C LEU A 331 15.48 -2.76 -22.24
N MET A 332 16.61 -3.05 -21.58
CA MET A 332 17.89 -3.29 -22.26
C MET A 332 17.80 -4.44 -23.26
N ARG A 333 17.17 -5.56 -22.86
CA ARG A 333 17.00 -6.71 -23.75
C ARG A 333 16.23 -6.34 -25.02
N ILE A 334 15.12 -5.63 -24.88
CA ILE A 334 14.31 -5.21 -26.03
C ILE A 334 15.13 -4.27 -26.94
N LEU A 335 15.78 -3.27 -26.37
CA LEU A 335 16.54 -2.29 -27.14
C LEU A 335 17.73 -2.92 -27.87
N VAL A 336 18.48 -3.82 -27.22
CA VAL A 336 19.65 -4.47 -27.81
C VAL A 336 19.27 -5.63 -28.72
N ASP A 337 18.40 -6.55 -28.28
CA ASP A 337 18.12 -7.79 -29.01
C ASP A 337 17.09 -7.61 -30.13
N GLU A 338 16.08 -6.71 -29.95
CA GLU A 338 14.99 -6.54 -30.90
C GLU A 338 15.16 -5.28 -31.77
N TYR A 339 15.52 -4.13 -31.17
CA TYR A 339 15.76 -2.87 -31.90
C TYR A 339 17.20 -2.78 -32.43
N ARG A 340 18.10 -3.68 -32.03
CA ARG A 340 19.52 -3.73 -32.47
C ARG A 340 20.29 -2.45 -32.21
N LEU A 341 19.98 -1.72 -31.13
CA LEU A 341 20.74 -0.55 -30.73
C LEU A 341 22.10 -0.93 -30.13
N PRO A 342 23.15 -0.10 -30.33
CA PRO A 342 24.39 -0.21 -29.59
C PRO A 342 24.15 -0.17 -28.09
N TRP A 343 24.94 -0.94 -27.32
CA TRP A 343 24.79 -1.06 -25.87
C TRP A 343 24.72 0.29 -25.15
N GLU A 344 25.64 1.19 -25.46
CA GLU A 344 25.75 2.51 -24.81
C GLU A 344 24.48 3.35 -25.03
N GLN A 345 23.95 3.32 -26.23
CA GLN A 345 22.71 4.04 -26.55
C GLN A 345 21.49 3.41 -25.86
N ALA A 346 21.40 2.07 -25.86
CA ALA A 346 20.34 1.36 -25.15
C ALA A 346 20.39 1.63 -23.63
N TRP A 347 21.61 1.71 -23.08
CA TRP A 347 21.82 1.98 -21.66
C TRP A 347 21.43 3.42 -21.29
N GLU A 348 21.80 4.40 -22.10
CA GLU A 348 21.42 5.80 -21.91
C GLU A 348 19.87 5.97 -21.95
N ILE A 349 19.21 5.34 -22.93
CA ILE A 349 17.74 5.34 -23.02
C ILE A 349 17.13 4.71 -21.76
N THR A 350 17.64 3.57 -21.33
CA THR A 350 17.13 2.84 -20.15
C THR A 350 17.26 3.68 -18.89
N GLN A 351 18.45 4.24 -18.63
CA GLN A 351 18.67 5.07 -17.43
C GLN A 351 17.77 6.32 -17.42
N ASN A 352 17.60 6.98 -18.55
CA ASN A 352 16.80 8.21 -18.64
C ASN A 352 15.27 7.94 -18.63
N THR A 353 14.85 6.69 -18.81
CA THR A 353 13.44 6.31 -18.79
C THR A 353 12.97 5.82 -17.41
N CYS A 354 13.85 5.15 -16.65
CA CYS A 354 13.51 4.54 -15.38
C CYS A 354 13.81 5.45 -14.17
N ALA A 355 12.95 5.41 -13.16
CA ALA A 355 13.16 6.01 -11.85
C ALA A 355 12.71 5.03 -10.76
N TYR A 356 13.39 5.04 -9.61
CA TYR A 356 13.19 4.08 -8.52
C TYR A 356 12.77 4.76 -7.23
N THR A 357 11.68 4.26 -6.62
CA THR A 357 11.27 4.63 -5.27
C THR A 357 11.59 3.51 -4.30
N ASN A 358 12.38 3.79 -3.27
CA ASN A 358 12.66 2.87 -2.17
C ASN A 358 11.61 3.02 -1.07
N HIS A 359 11.11 1.91 -0.51
CA HIS A 359 10.10 1.88 0.54
C HIS A 359 10.55 1.18 1.83
N THR A 360 11.82 0.79 1.93
CA THR A 360 12.33 0.08 3.11
C THR A 360 13.62 0.66 3.65
N LEU A 361 13.84 0.51 4.97
CA LEU A 361 15.12 0.82 5.64
C LEU A 361 15.81 -0.43 6.19
N MET A 362 15.11 -1.57 6.17
CA MET A 362 15.64 -2.82 6.71
C MET A 362 16.50 -3.51 5.65
N PRO A 363 17.83 -3.62 5.83
CA PRO A 363 18.72 -4.23 4.84
C PRO A 363 18.31 -5.67 4.48
N GLU A 364 17.81 -6.43 5.46
CA GLU A 364 17.30 -7.79 5.27
C GLU A 364 16.01 -7.87 4.44
N ALA A 365 15.31 -6.73 4.28
CA ALA A 365 14.12 -6.62 3.44
C ALA A 365 14.45 -6.16 2.00
N LEU A 366 15.71 -5.83 1.71
CA LEU A 366 16.18 -5.59 0.34
C LEU A 366 16.18 -6.91 -0.43
N GLU A 367 15.47 -6.92 -1.54
CA GLU A 367 15.25 -8.12 -2.33
C GLU A 367 16.53 -8.61 -3.00
N THR A 368 16.81 -9.90 -2.82
CA THR A 368 17.91 -10.59 -3.48
C THR A 368 17.42 -11.92 -4.08
N TRP A 369 17.97 -12.28 -5.23
CA TRP A 369 17.61 -13.53 -5.91
C TRP A 369 18.85 -14.39 -6.23
N PRO A 370 18.80 -15.71 -5.98
CA PRO A 370 19.89 -16.62 -6.36
C PRO A 370 20.18 -16.54 -7.86
N VAL A 371 21.46 -16.45 -8.22
CA VAL A 371 21.91 -16.48 -9.63
C VAL A 371 21.40 -17.73 -10.33
N THR A 372 21.42 -18.88 -9.66
CA THR A 372 20.91 -20.16 -10.20
C THR A 372 19.43 -20.13 -10.56
N LEU A 373 18.65 -19.31 -9.88
CA LEU A 373 17.23 -19.11 -10.20
C LEU A 373 17.06 -18.32 -11.51
N PHE A 374 17.89 -17.30 -11.72
CA PHE A 374 17.93 -16.56 -12.98
C PHE A 374 18.45 -17.40 -14.14
N GLU A 375 19.46 -18.23 -13.93
CA GLU A 375 19.94 -19.19 -14.95
C GLU A 375 18.83 -20.10 -15.45
N LYS A 376 17.96 -20.54 -14.55
CA LYS A 376 16.81 -21.40 -14.87
C LYS A 376 15.68 -20.66 -15.59
N LEU A 377 15.30 -19.47 -15.10
CA LEU A 377 14.09 -18.76 -15.52
C LEU A 377 14.36 -17.70 -16.58
N LEU A 378 15.47 -16.99 -16.48
CA LEU A 378 15.76 -15.75 -17.21
C LEU A 378 17.22 -15.68 -17.66
N PRO A 379 17.71 -16.69 -18.41
CA PRO A 379 19.14 -16.79 -18.75
C PRO A 379 19.65 -15.57 -19.54
N ARG A 380 18.83 -14.97 -20.43
CA ARG A 380 19.23 -13.77 -21.17
C ARG A 380 19.33 -12.54 -20.26
N HIS A 381 18.39 -12.36 -19.35
CA HIS A 381 18.45 -11.29 -18.36
C HIS A 381 19.68 -11.39 -17.47
N LEU A 382 20.03 -12.60 -17.05
CA LEU A 382 21.23 -12.82 -16.26
C LEU A 382 22.51 -12.36 -17.00
N GLN A 383 22.65 -12.67 -18.30
CA GLN A 383 23.78 -12.18 -19.11
C GLN A 383 23.82 -10.64 -19.13
N ILE A 384 22.67 -10.00 -19.32
CA ILE A 384 22.58 -8.54 -19.36
C ILE A 384 22.94 -7.96 -17.98
N ILE A 385 22.49 -8.56 -16.87
CA ILE A 385 22.87 -8.14 -15.51
C ILE A 385 24.38 -8.22 -15.31
N PHE A 386 25.01 -9.33 -15.72
CA PHE A 386 26.46 -9.47 -15.63
C PHE A 386 27.19 -8.41 -16.46
N GLU A 387 26.72 -8.12 -17.66
CA GLU A 387 27.34 -7.10 -18.52
C GLU A 387 27.15 -5.68 -17.94
N ILE A 388 25.96 -5.35 -17.40
CA ILE A 388 25.73 -4.08 -16.69
C ILE A 388 26.70 -3.99 -15.51
N ASN A 389 26.81 -5.04 -14.71
CA ASN A 389 27.69 -5.08 -13.54
C ASN A 389 29.15 -4.90 -13.91
N HIS A 390 29.60 -5.61 -14.95
CA HIS A 390 30.98 -5.53 -15.42
C HIS A 390 31.34 -4.08 -15.83
N ARG A 391 30.59 -3.50 -16.74
CA ARG A 391 30.82 -2.12 -17.22
C ARG A 391 30.73 -1.07 -16.11
N PHE A 392 29.76 -1.25 -15.22
CA PHE A 392 29.59 -0.37 -14.07
C PHE A 392 30.79 -0.43 -13.12
N LEU A 393 31.25 -1.62 -12.76
CA LEU A 393 32.40 -1.79 -11.87
C LEU A 393 33.72 -1.36 -12.51
N GLU A 394 33.92 -1.51 -13.83
CA GLU A 394 35.06 -0.96 -14.55
C GLU A 394 35.08 0.59 -14.45
N GLU A 395 33.94 1.24 -14.57
CA GLU A 395 33.83 2.69 -14.39
C GLU A 395 34.16 3.09 -12.95
N VAL A 396 33.66 2.35 -11.94
CA VAL A 396 33.99 2.57 -10.52
C VAL A 396 35.49 2.43 -10.29
N ALA A 397 36.12 1.36 -10.76
CA ALA A 397 37.55 1.11 -10.62
C ALA A 397 38.39 2.22 -11.26
N ARG A 398 37.97 2.70 -12.42
CA ARG A 398 38.66 3.78 -13.15
C ARG A 398 38.57 5.12 -12.42
N ARG A 399 37.38 5.43 -11.83
CA ARG A 399 37.16 6.71 -11.12
C ARG A 399 37.79 6.74 -9.73
N TRP A 400 37.82 5.60 -9.03
CA TRP A 400 38.27 5.50 -7.64
C TRP A 400 39.21 4.29 -7.46
N PRO A 401 40.40 4.29 -8.08
CA PRO A 401 41.31 3.12 -8.10
C PRO A 401 41.76 2.71 -6.69
N ASP A 402 41.80 3.63 -5.72
CA ASP A 402 42.26 3.36 -4.36
C ASP A 402 41.14 2.89 -3.41
N LYS A 403 39.89 2.80 -3.90
CA LYS A 403 38.70 2.43 -3.09
C LYS A 403 38.14 1.05 -3.46
N ASN A 404 38.92 -0.01 -3.24
CA ASN A 404 38.54 -1.38 -3.63
C ASN A 404 37.25 -1.87 -2.97
N HIS A 405 36.86 -1.35 -1.78
CA HIS A 405 35.62 -1.72 -1.10
C HIS A 405 34.38 -1.35 -1.91
N LEU A 406 34.47 -0.31 -2.75
CA LEU A 406 33.36 0.10 -3.61
C LEU A 406 32.97 -0.99 -4.63
N LEU A 407 33.92 -1.78 -5.10
CA LEU A 407 33.65 -2.86 -6.05
C LEU A 407 32.75 -3.94 -5.45
N SER A 408 32.88 -4.22 -4.16
CA SER A 408 32.02 -5.19 -3.46
C SER A 408 30.69 -4.60 -3.07
N SER A 409 30.67 -3.37 -2.52
CA SER A 409 29.43 -2.76 -2.01
C SER A 409 28.48 -2.31 -3.13
N LEU A 410 29.02 -1.83 -4.26
CA LEU A 410 28.25 -1.36 -5.41
C LEU A 410 27.87 -2.47 -6.40
N SER A 411 28.54 -3.64 -6.33
CA SER A 411 28.24 -4.76 -7.23
C SER A 411 26.76 -5.15 -7.20
N LEU A 412 26.19 -5.42 -8.38
CA LEU A 412 24.87 -6.00 -8.54
C LEU A 412 24.82 -7.46 -8.06
N ILE A 413 26.00 -8.08 -7.93
CA ILE A 413 26.11 -9.49 -7.53
C ILE A 413 26.76 -9.54 -6.13
N ASP A 414 26.06 -10.17 -5.20
CA ASP A 414 26.64 -10.60 -3.94
C ASP A 414 27.36 -11.92 -4.14
N GLU A 415 28.66 -11.95 -3.90
CA GLU A 415 29.49 -13.14 -4.08
C GLU A 415 29.78 -13.90 -2.78
N HIS A 416 29.22 -13.43 -1.66
CA HIS A 416 29.29 -14.12 -0.39
C HIS A 416 28.34 -15.34 -0.40
N HIS A 417 28.86 -16.54 -0.10
CA HIS A 417 28.11 -17.81 -0.15
C HIS A 417 27.54 -18.11 -1.54
N ASP A 418 26.25 -18.44 -1.62
CA ASP A 418 25.56 -18.60 -2.90
C ASP A 418 25.34 -17.25 -3.56
N LYS A 419 25.83 -17.07 -4.79
CA LYS A 419 25.74 -15.78 -5.50
C LYS A 419 24.30 -15.29 -5.61
N GLN A 420 24.08 -14.05 -5.20
CA GLN A 420 22.76 -13.40 -5.22
C GLN A 420 22.78 -12.14 -6.10
N ILE A 421 21.70 -11.88 -6.81
CA ILE A 421 21.48 -10.62 -7.52
C ILE A 421 20.83 -9.63 -6.54
N ARG A 422 21.41 -8.44 -6.37
CA ARG A 422 20.92 -7.36 -5.52
C ARG A 422 19.98 -6.45 -6.32
N MET A 423 18.69 -6.61 -6.12
CA MET A 423 17.68 -5.90 -6.93
C MET A 423 17.67 -4.40 -6.69
N ALA A 424 17.92 -3.94 -5.47
CA ALA A 424 18.05 -2.51 -5.17
C ALA A 424 19.24 -1.88 -5.90
N ASN A 425 20.39 -2.56 -5.95
CA ASN A 425 21.56 -2.08 -6.67
C ASN A 425 21.25 -1.96 -8.17
N LEU A 426 20.56 -2.95 -8.75
CA LEU A 426 20.11 -2.93 -10.14
C LEU A 426 19.18 -1.72 -10.41
N ALA A 427 18.19 -1.51 -9.55
CA ALA A 427 17.25 -0.40 -9.68
C ALA A 427 17.95 0.97 -9.60
N ILE A 428 18.92 1.15 -8.69
CA ILE A 428 19.69 2.39 -8.52
C ILE A 428 20.56 2.66 -9.74
N VAL A 429 21.29 1.65 -10.22
CA VAL A 429 22.19 1.78 -11.37
C VAL A 429 21.41 2.12 -12.64
N GLY A 430 20.27 1.46 -12.84
CA GLY A 430 19.41 1.62 -14.02
C GLY A 430 18.45 2.80 -13.98
N SER A 431 18.45 3.64 -12.95
CA SER A 431 17.52 4.77 -12.79
C SER A 431 18.26 6.11 -12.77
N HIS A 432 17.63 7.17 -13.32
CA HIS A 432 18.19 8.54 -13.26
C HIS A 432 17.84 9.24 -11.94
N ARG A 433 16.78 8.80 -11.23
CA ARG A 433 16.39 9.29 -9.91
C ARG A 433 16.05 8.14 -8.98
N VAL A 434 16.43 8.32 -7.70
CA VAL A 434 16.13 7.44 -6.59
C VAL A 434 15.52 8.28 -5.48
N ASN A 435 14.28 8.00 -5.07
CA ASN A 435 13.69 8.76 -3.99
C ASN A 435 13.32 7.89 -2.79
N GLY A 436 13.52 8.49 -1.61
CA GLY A 436 12.85 8.05 -0.39
C GLY A 436 11.45 8.65 -0.28
N VAL A 437 10.71 8.24 0.75
CA VAL A 437 9.25 8.51 0.90
C VAL A 437 8.88 9.31 2.15
N ALA A 438 9.87 9.77 2.90
CA ALA A 438 9.83 10.76 3.98
C ALA A 438 11.23 11.35 4.15
N TRP A 439 11.34 12.50 4.81
CA TRP A 439 12.62 13.19 4.99
C TRP A 439 13.65 12.30 5.70
N LEU A 440 13.30 11.77 6.88
CA LEU A 440 14.23 10.89 7.65
C LEU A 440 14.58 9.63 6.83
N HIS A 441 13.61 9.02 6.18
CA HIS A 441 13.82 7.85 5.32
C HIS A 441 14.88 8.14 4.25
N SER A 442 14.74 9.26 3.55
CA SER A 442 15.67 9.66 2.50
C SER A 442 17.08 9.88 3.04
N GLU A 443 17.22 10.45 4.24
CA GLU A 443 18.51 10.62 4.89
C GLU A 443 19.14 9.28 5.34
N LEU A 444 18.32 8.35 5.86
CA LEU A 444 18.80 7.02 6.24
C LEU A 444 19.18 6.16 5.03
N VAL A 445 18.44 6.28 3.92
CA VAL A 445 18.82 5.65 2.63
C VAL A 445 20.22 6.10 2.22
N LYS A 446 20.50 7.41 2.24
CA LYS A 446 21.79 7.99 1.88
C LYS A 446 22.92 7.58 2.83
N LYS A 447 22.66 7.52 4.15
CA LYS A 447 23.69 7.35 5.18
C LYS A 447 23.92 5.89 5.57
N GLN A 448 22.88 5.06 5.57
CA GLN A 448 22.92 3.70 6.11
C GLN A 448 22.66 2.63 5.06
N LEU A 449 21.63 2.79 4.21
CA LEU A 449 21.23 1.73 3.32
C LEU A 449 22.16 1.59 2.11
N VAL A 450 22.45 2.69 1.43
CA VAL A 450 23.25 2.72 0.18
C VAL A 450 24.25 3.89 0.15
N PRO A 451 25.09 4.06 1.20
CA PRO A 451 25.99 5.21 1.33
C PRO A 451 26.99 5.33 0.19
N ASP A 452 27.48 4.21 -0.35
CA ASP A 452 28.46 4.20 -1.43
C ASP A 452 27.84 4.64 -2.76
N PHE A 453 26.58 4.31 -3.02
CA PHE A 453 25.83 4.86 -4.18
C PHE A 453 25.63 6.37 -4.02
N TYR A 454 25.25 6.82 -2.83
CA TYR A 454 25.10 8.25 -2.57
C TYR A 454 26.43 9.00 -2.71
N PHE A 455 27.52 8.41 -2.22
CA PHE A 455 28.87 8.97 -2.43
C PHE A 455 29.20 9.10 -3.93
N MET A 456 28.82 8.14 -4.74
CA MET A 456 29.15 8.11 -6.17
C MET A 456 28.30 9.07 -7.01
N THR A 457 26.99 9.16 -6.72
CA THR A 457 26.00 9.90 -7.52
C THR A 457 24.98 10.60 -6.62
N PRO A 458 25.39 11.59 -5.79
CA PRO A 458 24.51 12.22 -4.82
C PRO A 458 23.30 12.93 -5.46
N GLU A 459 23.43 13.39 -6.69
CA GLU A 459 22.39 14.07 -7.46
C GLU A 459 21.21 13.17 -7.86
N LYS A 460 21.39 11.84 -7.83
CA LYS A 460 20.27 10.89 -8.07
C LYS A 460 19.29 10.85 -6.91
N PHE A 461 19.76 11.11 -5.67
CA PHE A 461 19.00 10.84 -4.45
C PHE A 461 18.19 12.05 -3.99
N ILE A 462 16.88 11.92 -3.98
CA ILE A 462 15.95 12.98 -3.58
C ILE A 462 14.92 12.46 -2.57
N ASN A 463 14.17 13.37 -1.97
CA ASN A 463 13.01 13.05 -1.12
C ASN A 463 11.72 13.43 -1.82
N GLN A 464 10.74 12.52 -1.79
CA GLN A 464 9.35 12.81 -2.12
C GLN A 464 8.47 12.23 -1.01
N THR A 465 8.19 13.04 0.00
CA THR A 465 7.34 12.62 1.12
C THR A 465 5.99 12.17 0.62
N ASN A 466 5.54 11.00 1.08
CA ASN A 466 4.25 10.43 0.74
C ASN A 466 3.09 11.38 1.08
N GLY A 467 1.95 11.12 0.46
CA GLY A 467 0.68 11.74 0.73
C GLY A 467 -0.47 10.78 0.46
N VAL A 468 -1.66 11.17 0.85
CA VAL A 468 -2.89 10.38 0.65
C VAL A 468 -3.95 11.22 -0.03
N THR A 469 -4.85 10.58 -0.81
CA THR A 469 -5.92 11.32 -1.49
C THR A 469 -6.98 11.80 -0.48
N PRO A 470 -7.23 13.13 -0.37
CA PRO A 470 -8.24 13.66 0.53
C PRO A 470 -9.66 13.30 0.08
N ARG A 471 -9.86 13.03 -1.20
CA ARG A 471 -11.15 12.62 -1.78
C ARG A 471 -11.66 11.34 -1.14
N ARG A 472 -10.85 10.30 -1.04
CA ARG A 472 -11.23 9.08 -0.35
C ARG A 472 -11.17 9.21 1.17
N TRP A 473 -10.07 9.75 1.72
CA TRP A 473 -9.77 9.64 3.15
C TRP A 473 -10.41 10.70 4.03
N VAL A 474 -10.92 11.78 3.42
CA VAL A 474 -11.72 12.81 4.12
C VAL A 474 -13.11 12.90 3.51
N GLN A 475 -13.23 13.23 2.21
CA GLN A 475 -14.54 13.50 1.60
C GLN A 475 -15.45 12.27 1.60
N GLN A 476 -14.94 11.09 1.20
CA GLN A 476 -15.72 9.84 1.19
C GLN A 476 -15.85 9.25 2.59
N ALA A 477 -14.74 9.11 3.33
CA ALA A 477 -14.72 8.38 4.59
C ALA A 477 -15.39 9.15 5.74
N ASN A 478 -15.43 10.50 5.68
CA ASN A 478 -15.99 11.35 6.73
C ASN A 478 -16.93 12.43 6.16
N PRO A 479 -18.13 12.04 5.72
CA PRO A 479 -19.08 12.97 5.10
C PRO A 479 -19.45 14.17 5.99
N GLY A 480 -19.49 13.98 7.31
CA GLY A 480 -19.74 15.05 8.28
C GLY A 480 -18.62 16.11 8.27
N LEU A 481 -17.36 15.67 8.29
CA LEU A 481 -16.23 16.58 8.17
C LEU A 481 -16.18 17.24 6.78
N ALA A 482 -16.43 16.48 5.72
CA ALA A 482 -16.49 17.02 4.36
C ALA A 482 -17.53 18.12 4.21
N ALA A 483 -18.72 17.93 4.76
CA ALA A 483 -19.77 18.95 4.75
C ALA A 483 -19.36 20.22 5.50
N PHE A 484 -18.71 20.08 6.66
CA PHE A 484 -18.13 21.21 7.39
C PHE A 484 -17.07 21.94 6.57
N LEU A 485 -16.13 21.21 5.95
CA LEU A 485 -15.09 21.80 5.11
C LEU A 485 -15.67 22.52 3.88
N HIS A 486 -16.67 21.93 3.21
CA HIS A 486 -17.37 22.59 2.10
C HIS A 486 -18.06 23.88 2.54
N GLN A 487 -18.68 23.89 3.72
CA GLN A 487 -19.32 25.10 4.26
C GLN A 487 -18.30 26.21 4.54
N GLN A 488 -17.12 25.89 5.05
CA GLN A 488 -16.13 26.88 5.46
C GLN A 488 -15.21 27.33 4.32
N LEU A 489 -14.83 26.41 3.39
CA LEU A 489 -13.79 26.61 2.39
C LEU A 489 -14.31 26.58 0.94
N GLY A 490 -15.61 26.23 0.73
CA GLY A 490 -16.16 26.00 -0.60
C GLY A 490 -15.72 24.65 -1.19
N GLU A 491 -15.94 24.47 -2.48
CA GLU A 491 -15.82 23.19 -3.19
C GLU A 491 -14.39 22.82 -3.63
N GLY A 492 -13.40 23.71 -3.42
CA GLY A 492 -12.04 23.55 -3.96
C GLY A 492 -11.07 22.73 -3.09
N TRP A 493 -11.32 22.55 -1.80
CA TRP A 493 -10.39 21.92 -0.88
C TRP A 493 -10.00 20.47 -1.22
N PRO A 494 -10.83 19.63 -1.88
CA PRO A 494 -10.44 18.27 -2.21
C PRO A 494 -9.29 18.15 -3.23
N THR A 495 -8.98 19.24 -3.95
CA THR A 495 -7.86 19.32 -4.91
C THR A 495 -6.80 20.34 -4.51
N ASP A 496 -7.10 21.18 -3.50
CA ASP A 496 -6.19 22.17 -2.93
C ASP A 496 -6.21 22.06 -1.40
N LEU A 497 -5.61 21.00 -0.87
CA LEU A 497 -5.62 20.67 0.56
C LEU A 497 -4.96 21.77 1.44
N PRO A 498 -3.95 22.54 1.00
CA PRO A 498 -3.43 23.69 1.72
C PRO A 498 -4.48 24.73 2.16
N LEU A 499 -5.66 24.81 1.51
CA LEU A 499 -6.78 25.65 1.95
C LEU A 499 -7.23 25.34 3.38
N LEU A 500 -7.02 24.13 3.88
CA LEU A 500 -7.33 23.76 5.27
C LEU A 500 -6.66 24.69 6.30
N SER A 501 -5.50 25.26 5.99
CA SER A 501 -4.77 26.16 6.89
C SER A 501 -5.56 27.42 7.26
N SER A 502 -6.46 27.88 6.41
CA SER A 502 -7.30 29.06 6.69
C SER A 502 -8.27 28.86 7.86
N LEU A 503 -8.62 27.60 8.18
CA LEU A 503 -9.47 27.25 9.32
C LEU A 503 -8.75 27.40 10.67
N GLU A 504 -7.43 27.59 10.68
CA GLU A 504 -6.66 27.77 11.91
C GLU A 504 -7.15 29.02 12.71
N SER A 505 -7.61 30.04 12.01
CA SER A 505 -8.22 31.24 12.61
C SER A 505 -9.50 30.96 13.40
N LEU A 506 -10.15 29.83 13.16
CA LEU A 506 -11.36 29.37 13.85
C LEU A 506 -11.08 28.39 15.01
N ALA A 507 -9.80 28.12 15.31
CA ALA A 507 -9.43 27.11 16.30
C ALA A 507 -9.87 27.45 17.74
N ASP A 508 -10.12 28.73 18.03
CA ASP A 508 -10.61 29.19 19.33
C ASP A 508 -12.13 29.53 19.32
N ASP A 509 -12.83 29.24 18.22
CA ASP A 509 -14.29 29.41 18.13
C ASP A 509 -14.99 28.18 18.74
N THR A 510 -15.69 28.40 19.87
CA THR A 510 -16.40 27.34 20.59
C THR A 510 -17.43 26.61 19.71
N ALA A 511 -18.15 27.33 18.82
CA ALA A 511 -19.17 26.73 17.96
C ALA A 511 -18.51 25.78 16.92
N VAL A 512 -17.34 26.13 16.43
CA VAL A 512 -16.55 25.28 15.51
C VAL A 512 -16.02 24.05 16.25
N ILE A 513 -15.47 24.23 17.45
CA ILE A 513 -15.00 23.14 18.30
C ILE A 513 -16.12 22.14 18.61
N ASP A 514 -17.31 22.64 18.98
CA ASP A 514 -18.49 21.82 19.26
C ASP A 514 -18.97 21.06 18.02
N ASN A 515 -18.88 21.67 16.82
CA ASN A 515 -19.20 21.00 15.57
C ASN A 515 -18.21 19.84 15.28
N ILE A 516 -16.91 20.06 15.43
CA ILE A 516 -15.88 18.99 15.30
C ILE A 516 -16.15 17.88 16.30
N ARG A 517 -16.49 18.21 17.54
CA ARG A 517 -16.87 17.23 18.58
C ARG A 517 -18.09 16.42 18.17
N ALA A 518 -19.13 17.06 17.63
CA ALA A 518 -20.35 16.39 17.20
C ALA A 518 -20.09 15.42 16.03
N ILE A 519 -19.28 15.84 15.05
CA ILE A 519 -18.86 14.99 13.92
C ILE A 519 -18.10 13.76 14.44
N LYS A 520 -17.13 13.96 15.33
CA LYS A 520 -16.36 12.86 15.94
C LYS A 520 -17.26 11.89 16.68
N PHE A 521 -18.20 12.41 17.50
CA PHE A 521 -19.14 11.59 18.26
C PHE A 521 -20.06 10.77 17.35
N ALA A 522 -20.53 11.31 16.24
CA ALA A 522 -21.34 10.59 15.26
C ALA A 522 -20.55 9.43 14.63
N ASN A 523 -19.31 9.66 14.23
CA ASN A 523 -18.44 8.62 13.67
C ASN A 523 -18.14 7.49 14.71
N LYS A 524 -17.89 7.86 15.96
CA LYS A 524 -17.67 6.90 17.06
C LYS A 524 -18.92 6.09 17.34
N THR A 525 -20.09 6.69 17.29
CA THR A 525 -21.38 6.01 17.46
C THR A 525 -21.59 4.99 16.35
N ALA A 526 -21.34 5.35 15.09
CA ALA A 526 -21.44 4.43 13.95
C ALA A 526 -20.48 3.24 14.09
N LEU A 527 -19.22 3.49 14.44
CA LEU A 527 -18.24 2.42 14.67
C LEU A 527 -18.64 1.53 15.87
N SER A 528 -19.15 2.10 16.96
CA SER A 528 -19.64 1.35 18.12
C SER A 528 -20.79 0.41 17.77
N GLN A 529 -21.71 0.86 16.92
CA GLN A 529 -22.80 0.03 16.41
C GLN A 529 -22.28 -1.13 15.55
N LEU A 530 -21.32 -0.87 14.66
CA LEU A 530 -20.67 -1.90 13.86
C LEU A 530 -20.00 -2.97 14.75
N VAL A 531 -19.26 -2.54 15.78
CA VAL A 531 -18.58 -3.43 16.73
C VAL A 531 -19.59 -4.25 17.52
N ALA A 532 -20.67 -3.63 18.00
CA ALA A 532 -21.72 -4.33 18.71
C ALA A 532 -22.41 -5.38 17.84
N GLN A 533 -22.71 -5.07 16.59
CA GLN A 533 -23.33 -6.00 15.64
C GLN A 533 -22.43 -7.18 15.29
N ARG A 534 -21.15 -6.94 15.05
CA ARG A 534 -20.21 -7.99 14.59
C ARG A 534 -19.66 -8.84 15.72
N TYR A 535 -19.38 -8.24 16.87
CA TYR A 535 -18.62 -8.88 17.96
C TYR A 535 -19.40 -9.00 19.28
N GLY A 536 -20.60 -8.40 19.38
CA GLY A 536 -21.37 -8.34 20.63
C GLY A 536 -20.70 -7.50 21.73
N ILE A 537 -19.72 -6.65 21.38
CA ILE A 537 -19.00 -5.79 22.31
C ILE A 537 -19.56 -4.37 22.21
N VAL A 538 -20.04 -3.85 23.32
CA VAL A 538 -20.56 -2.48 23.40
C VAL A 538 -19.39 -1.55 23.75
N LEU A 539 -19.10 -0.59 22.86
CA LEU A 539 -18.17 0.50 23.10
C LEU A 539 -18.95 1.75 23.47
N ASP A 540 -18.45 2.50 24.46
CA ASP A 540 -19.00 3.81 24.82
C ASP A 540 -18.41 4.87 23.84
N PRO A 541 -19.23 5.57 23.04
CA PRO A 541 -18.73 6.63 22.17
C PRO A 541 -18.08 7.82 22.91
N LEU A 542 -18.27 7.95 24.21
CA LEU A 542 -17.62 8.96 25.04
C LEU A 542 -16.23 8.54 25.50
N ALA A 543 -15.91 7.23 25.51
CA ALA A 543 -14.55 6.76 25.84
C ALA A 543 -13.55 7.18 24.77
N MET A 544 -12.27 7.33 25.12
CA MET A 544 -11.19 7.56 24.15
C MET A 544 -11.03 6.33 23.22
N PHE A 545 -11.13 6.52 21.91
CA PHE A 545 -10.83 5.48 20.93
C PHE A 545 -9.37 5.57 20.50
N ASP A 546 -8.57 4.63 20.99
CA ASP A 546 -7.15 4.47 20.72
C ASP A 546 -6.97 3.35 19.69
N CYS A 547 -6.46 3.69 18.49
CA CYS A 547 -6.47 2.79 17.36
C CYS A 547 -5.08 2.50 16.81
N GLN A 548 -4.73 1.20 16.72
CA GLN A 548 -3.58 0.69 16.00
C GLN A 548 -4.03 -0.25 14.89
N VAL A 549 -4.31 0.29 13.72
CA VAL A 549 -4.85 -0.46 12.58
C VAL A 549 -3.89 -0.42 11.39
N LYS A 550 -3.10 -1.45 11.27
CA LYS A 550 -2.05 -1.64 10.27
C LYS A 550 -1.58 -3.10 10.25
N ARG A 551 -0.83 -3.50 9.20
CA ARG A 551 -0.20 -4.83 9.13
C ARG A 551 0.46 -5.19 10.46
N ILE A 552 0.26 -6.43 10.93
CA ILE A 552 0.90 -6.90 12.17
C ILE A 552 2.35 -7.31 11.85
N HIS A 553 3.26 -6.64 12.53
CA HIS A 553 4.70 -6.88 12.39
C HIS A 553 5.43 -6.43 13.65
N GLU A 554 6.50 -7.12 14.04
CA GLU A 554 7.24 -6.82 15.28
C GLU A 554 7.74 -5.38 15.31
N TYR A 555 8.28 -4.82 14.21
CA TYR A 555 8.77 -3.45 14.18
C TYR A 555 7.68 -2.37 14.37
N LYS A 556 6.41 -2.69 14.05
CA LYS A 556 5.26 -1.79 14.27
C LYS A 556 4.79 -1.78 15.72
N ARG A 557 5.32 -2.67 16.51
CA ARG A 557 5.22 -2.78 17.96
C ARG A 557 3.79 -2.85 18.51
N GLN A 558 2.89 -3.59 17.85
CA GLN A 558 1.58 -3.94 18.47
C GLN A 558 1.80 -4.62 19.82
N LEU A 559 2.93 -5.31 20.01
CA LEU A 559 3.29 -5.89 21.29
C LEU A 559 3.51 -4.80 22.37
N LEU A 560 4.15 -3.67 22.05
CA LEU A 560 4.30 -2.55 22.99
C LEU A 560 2.95 -2.01 23.44
N ASN A 561 2.01 -1.85 22.51
CA ASN A 561 0.65 -1.38 22.81
C ASN A 561 -0.09 -2.37 23.72
N ILE A 562 -0.09 -3.67 23.42
CA ILE A 562 -0.80 -4.63 24.27
C ILE A 562 -0.15 -4.80 25.65
N LEU A 563 1.17 -4.62 25.79
CA LEU A 563 1.83 -4.55 27.09
C LEU A 563 1.35 -3.34 27.90
N HIS A 564 1.19 -2.16 27.26
CA HIS A 564 0.57 -0.99 27.92
C HIS A 564 -0.89 -1.28 28.35
N VAL A 565 -1.69 -1.91 27.51
CA VAL A 565 -3.05 -2.34 27.85
C VAL A 565 -3.06 -3.24 29.09
N ILE A 566 -2.10 -4.17 29.19
CA ILE A 566 -1.93 -5.04 30.37
C ILE A 566 -1.56 -4.20 31.59
N ALA A 567 -0.62 -3.25 31.46
CA ALA A 567 -0.25 -2.36 32.55
C ALA A 567 -1.46 -1.57 33.05
N LEU A 568 -2.23 -0.95 32.16
CA LEU A 568 -3.46 -0.22 32.49
C LEU A 568 -4.51 -1.12 33.17
N TYR A 569 -4.68 -2.35 32.69
CA TYR A 569 -5.56 -3.32 33.33
C TYR A 569 -5.16 -3.64 34.78
N LEU A 570 -3.85 -3.86 35.00
CA LEU A 570 -3.33 -4.12 36.36
C LEU A 570 -3.50 -2.90 37.26
N ASP A 571 -3.24 -1.70 36.78
CA ASP A 571 -3.43 -0.44 37.50
C ASP A 571 -4.91 -0.25 37.94
N ILE A 572 -5.88 -0.51 37.02
CA ILE A 572 -7.31 -0.42 37.34
C ILE A 572 -7.68 -1.49 38.39
N LYS A 573 -7.13 -2.70 38.31
CA LYS A 573 -7.35 -3.75 39.31
C LYS A 573 -6.87 -3.37 40.68
N GLU A 574 -5.79 -2.60 40.81
CA GLU A 574 -5.21 -2.16 42.06
C GLU A 574 -5.88 -0.90 42.62
N THR A 575 -6.15 0.08 41.76
CA THR A 575 -6.65 1.41 42.15
C THR A 575 -8.16 1.54 42.09
N GLY A 576 -8.83 0.66 41.36
CA GLY A 576 -10.27 0.69 41.10
C GLY A 576 -10.72 1.67 40.01
N LYS A 577 -9.83 2.45 39.44
CA LYS A 577 -10.19 3.50 38.45
C LYS A 577 -9.07 3.77 37.39
N THR A 578 -9.49 4.25 36.25
CA THR A 578 -8.61 4.86 35.23
C THR A 578 -8.73 6.38 35.21
N ILE A 579 -7.81 7.05 34.51
CA ILE A 579 -7.85 8.52 34.28
C ILE A 579 -9.06 8.84 33.41
N ALA A 580 -9.19 8.18 32.26
CA ALA A 580 -10.33 8.32 31.35
C ALA A 580 -10.77 6.93 30.84
N PRO A 581 -12.07 6.72 30.58
CA PRO A 581 -12.54 5.51 29.91
C PRO A 581 -11.88 5.37 28.53
N LYS A 582 -11.43 4.14 28.20
CA LYS A 582 -10.63 3.90 26.99
C LYS A 582 -11.03 2.63 26.26
N ALA A 583 -11.10 2.70 24.95
CA ALA A 583 -11.27 1.57 24.06
C ALA A 583 -10.05 1.46 23.12
N HIS A 584 -9.28 0.36 23.27
CA HIS A 584 -8.20 0.04 22.34
C HIS A 584 -8.73 -0.79 21.18
N LEU A 585 -8.54 -0.29 19.96
CA LEU A 585 -8.97 -0.95 18.74
C LEU A 585 -7.74 -1.37 17.92
N PHE A 586 -7.61 -2.68 17.76
CA PHE A 586 -6.59 -3.27 16.89
C PHE A 586 -7.25 -3.79 15.62
N ALA A 587 -6.53 -3.71 14.51
CA ALA A 587 -6.88 -4.42 13.28
C ALA A 587 -5.63 -4.58 12.42
N GLY A 588 -5.58 -5.66 11.65
CA GLY A 588 -4.47 -5.93 10.74
C GLY A 588 -4.25 -7.42 10.53
N LYS A 589 -3.59 -7.73 9.43
CA LYS A 589 -3.26 -9.10 9.04
C LYS A 589 -1.77 -9.37 9.30
N ALA A 590 -1.44 -10.55 9.82
CA ALA A 590 -0.07 -11.06 9.86
C ALA A 590 0.18 -11.90 8.59
N ALA A 591 1.40 -11.86 8.04
CA ALA A 591 1.77 -12.77 6.96
C ALA A 591 1.58 -14.23 7.42
N PRO A 592 1.09 -15.14 6.55
CA PRO A 592 0.72 -16.50 6.96
C PRO A 592 1.85 -17.30 7.65
N GLY A 593 3.10 -17.15 7.16
CA GLY A 593 4.28 -17.80 7.74
C GLY A 593 4.86 -17.08 8.97
N TYR A 594 4.43 -15.85 9.29
CA TYR A 594 5.04 -15.04 10.33
C TYR A 594 4.53 -15.41 11.73
N ARG A 595 5.13 -16.41 12.33
CA ARG A 595 4.69 -17.04 13.60
C ARG A 595 4.61 -16.03 14.75
N MET A 596 5.62 -15.14 14.92
CA MET A 596 5.63 -14.14 16.01
C MET A 596 4.50 -13.13 15.87
N ALA A 597 4.24 -12.64 14.65
CA ALA A 597 3.13 -11.72 14.39
C ALA A 597 1.77 -12.39 14.66
N LYS A 598 1.59 -13.65 14.28
CA LYS A 598 0.37 -14.43 14.60
C LYS A 598 0.21 -14.65 16.11
N LEU A 599 1.31 -14.86 16.83
CA LEU A 599 1.29 -15.00 18.29
C LEU A 599 0.94 -13.68 18.98
N ILE A 600 1.36 -12.53 18.44
CA ILE A 600 0.94 -11.20 18.93
C ILE A 600 -0.58 -11.01 18.74
N ILE A 601 -1.15 -11.40 17.59
CA ILE A 601 -2.61 -11.39 17.38
C ILE A 601 -3.32 -12.23 18.44
N GLN A 602 -2.82 -13.45 18.68
CA GLN A 602 -3.39 -14.35 19.67
C GLN A 602 -3.31 -13.76 21.09
N LEU A 603 -2.21 -13.11 21.44
CA LEU A 603 -2.08 -12.40 22.72
C LEU A 603 -3.12 -11.29 22.85
N ILE A 604 -3.26 -10.42 21.83
CA ILE A 604 -4.24 -9.32 21.84
C ILE A 604 -5.66 -9.87 22.06
N ASN A 605 -6.06 -10.88 21.32
CA ASN A 605 -7.39 -11.50 21.46
C ASN A 605 -7.61 -12.16 22.83
N THR A 606 -6.58 -12.86 23.34
CA THR A 606 -6.65 -13.51 24.65
C THR A 606 -6.78 -12.49 25.79
N VAL A 607 -6.00 -11.41 25.73
CA VAL A 607 -6.07 -10.28 26.68
C VAL A 607 -7.42 -9.57 26.58
N ALA A 608 -7.90 -9.27 25.35
CA ALA A 608 -9.19 -8.65 25.09
C ALA A 608 -10.35 -9.46 25.70
N ARG A 609 -10.35 -10.77 25.51
CA ARG A 609 -11.37 -11.68 26.07
C ARG A 609 -11.41 -11.63 27.60
N LYS A 610 -10.24 -11.55 28.25
CA LYS A 610 -10.14 -11.44 29.72
C LYS A 610 -10.67 -10.10 30.21
N ILE A 611 -10.16 -9.00 29.65
CA ILE A 611 -10.49 -7.62 30.05
C ILE A 611 -11.99 -7.34 29.85
N ASN A 612 -12.53 -7.66 28.66
CA ASN A 612 -13.91 -7.35 28.33
C ASN A 612 -14.96 -8.07 29.19
N ARG A 613 -14.55 -9.18 29.84
CA ARG A 613 -15.40 -9.96 30.75
C ARG A 613 -15.20 -9.64 32.23
N ASP A 614 -14.19 -8.85 32.58
CA ASP A 614 -13.89 -8.53 33.98
C ASP A 614 -14.79 -7.38 34.47
N PRO A 615 -15.72 -7.65 35.44
CA PRO A 615 -16.63 -6.62 35.92
C PRO A 615 -15.92 -5.49 36.68
N GLN A 616 -14.71 -5.70 37.20
CA GLN A 616 -13.97 -4.67 37.95
C GLN A 616 -13.42 -3.57 37.01
N VAL A 617 -13.26 -3.84 35.72
CA VAL A 617 -12.81 -2.86 34.73
C VAL A 617 -13.93 -2.46 33.77
N ALA A 618 -15.14 -2.95 33.97
CA ALA A 618 -16.30 -2.66 33.13
C ALA A 618 -16.56 -1.16 33.07
N GLY A 619 -16.77 -0.63 31.85
CA GLY A 619 -16.98 0.80 31.60
C GLY A 619 -15.70 1.65 31.61
N GLN A 620 -14.54 1.11 32.00
CA GLN A 620 -13.28 1.84 32.07
C GLN A 620 -12.30 1.45 30.96
N LEU A 621 -12.25 0.17 30.59
CA LEU A 621 -11.33 -0.37 29.59
C LEU A 621 -12.02 -1.40 28.70
N LYS A 622 -11.89 -1.24 27.40
CA LYS A 622 -12.31 -2.20 26.37
C LYS A 622 -11.17 -2.45 25.39
N VAL A 623 -11.08 -3.67 24.89
CA VAL A 623 -10.10 -4.04 23.87
C VAL A 623 -10.81 -4.85 22.78
N VAL A 624 -10.63 -4.46 21.53
CA VAL A 624 -11.25 -5.14 20.39
C VAL A 624 -10.21 -5.31 19.28
N PHE A 625 -10.09 -6.52 18.74
CA PHE A 625 -9.40 -6.77 17.49
C PHE A 625 -10.46 -6.95 16.39
N LEU A 626 -10.46 -6.05 15.41
CA LEU A 626 -11.38 -6.06 14.28
C LEU A 626 -10.83 -6.97 13.19
N GLU A 627 -11.59 -7.98 12.81
CA GLU A 627 -11.22 -8.96 11.79
C GLU A 627 -11.20 -8.36 10.40
N ASP A 628 -10.38 -8.94 9.54
CA ASP A 628 -10.34 -8.69 8.10
C ASP A 628 -10.17 -7.22 7.73
N TYR A 629 -9.12 -6.61 8.32
CA TYR A 629 -8.78 -5.21 8.03
C TYR A 629 -8.54 -5.00 6.54
N LYS A 630 -9.30 -4.08 5.95
CA LYS A 630 -9.29 -3.70 4.55
C LYS A 630 -9.69 -2.24 4.38
N VAL A 631 -9.70 -1.70 3.16
CA VAL A 631 -9.93 -0.27 2.91
C VAL A 631 -11.31 0.17 3.41
N SER A 632 -12.38 -0.58 3.12
CA SER A 632 -13.74 -0.25 3.57
C SER A 632 -13.89 -0.21 5.08
N LEU A 633 -13.17 -1.07 5.82
CA LEU A 633 -13.15 -1.03 7.28
C LEU A 633 -12.31 0.15 7.80
N ALA A 634 -11.19 0.46 7.14
CA ALA A 634 -10.36 1.62 7.48
C ALA A 634 -11.14 2.93 7.35
N GLU A 635 -11.98 3.09 6.32
CA GLU A 635 -12.85 4.25 6.10
C GLU A 635 -13.86 4.46 7.25
N LYS A 636 -14.23 3.41 7.98
CA LYS A 636 -15.10 3.48 9.17
C LYS A 636 -14.33 3.73 10.48
N ILE A 637 -13.10 3.21 10.61
CA ILE A 637 -12.29 3.35 11.82
C ILE A 637 -11.62 4.73 11.91
N ILE A 638 -11.02 5.18 10.82
CA ILE A 638 -10.19 6.40 10.79
C ILE A 638 -10.97 7.65 11.27
N PRO A 639 -12.19 7.94 10.79
CA PRO A 639 -12.95 9.09 11.27
C PRO A 639 -13.36 9.02 12.75
N ALA A 640 -13.51 7.80 13.28
CA ALA A 640 -13.95 7.58 14.65
C ALA A 640 -12.79 7.61 15.68
N THR A 641 -11.55 7.68 15.25
CA THR A 641 -10.37 7.59 16.11
C THR A 641 -10.08 8.89 16.83
N ASP A 642 -9.79 8.82 18.13
CA ASP A 642 -9.30 9.96 18.93
C ASP A 642 -7.78 9.98 19.00
N LEU A 643 -7.13 8.82 19.25
CA LEU A 643 -5.68 8.68 19.37
C LEU A 643 -5.17 7.64 18.36
N SER A 644 -4.21 8.03 17.54
CA SER A 644 -3.61 7.22 16.48
C SER A 644 -2.24 6.70 16.90
N GLU A 645 -2.06 5.39 16.92
CA GLU A 645 -0.85 4.68 17.31
C GLU A 645 0.15 4.56 16.13
N GLN A 646 1.23 5.34 16.19
CA GLN A 646 2.29 5.39 15.20
C GLN A 646 3.65 5.12 15.87
N ILE A 647 3.74 3.93 16.48
CA ILE A 647 4.73 3.57 17.51
C ILE A 647 5.82 2.59 17.03
N SER A 648 6.15 2.59 15.74
CA SER A 648 7.26 1.80 15.20
C SER A 648 8.58 2.09 15.95
N THR A 649 9.48 1.11 15.97
CA THR A 649 10.85 1.38 16.45
C THR A 649 11.50 2.43 15.57
N ALA A 650 12.06 3.49 16.14
CA ALA A 650 12.65 4.58 15.36
C ALA A 650 13.71 4.06 14.37
N GLY A 651 13.64 4.56 13.12
CA GLY A 651 14.48 4.12 12.02
C GLY A 651 13.99 2.88 11.28
N THR A 652 12.74 2.44 11.49
CA THR A 652 12.21 1.23 10.83
C THR A 652 11.03 1.48 9.88
N GLU A 653 10.17 2.44 10.18
CA GLU A 653 9.04 2.81 9.29
C GLU A 653 9.51 3.86 8.29
N ALA A 654 9.54 3.54 7.01
CA ALA A 654 10.02 4.45 5.97
C ALA A 654 9.19 5.76 5.91
N SER A 655 7.88 5.67 5.99
CA SER A 655 7.00 6.83 5.98
C SER A 655 5.79 6.62 6.89
N GLY A 656 5.03 5.54 6.68
CA GLY A 656 3.65 5.45 7.09
C GLY A 656 2.75 6.30 6.19
N THR A 657 1.48 5.92 6.09
CA THR A 657 0.43 6.71 5.44
C THR A 657 -0.84 6.74 6.30
N SER A 658 -0.97 5.82 7.25
CA SER A 658 -2.08 5.83 8.21
C SER A 658 -2.01 7.06 9.14
N ASN A 659 -0.81 7.48 9.54
CA ASN A 659 -0.57 8.69 10.31
C ASN A 659 -1.21 9.92 9.65
N MET A 660 -1.04 10.09 8.33
CA MET A 660 -1.63 11.20 7.56
C MET A 660 -3.16 11.12 7.56
N LYS A 661 -3.72 9.94 7.30
CA LYS A 661 -5.18 9.72 7.24
C LYS A 661 -5.87 10.04 8.57
N PHE A 662 -5.28 9.59 9.68
CA PHE A 662 -5.79 9.81 11.01
C PHE A 662 -5.73 11.30 11.38
N ALA A 663 -4.60 11.96 11.15
CA ALA A 663 -4.45 13.39 11.44
C ALA A 663 -5.39 14.26 10.61
N MET A 664 -5.59 13.96 9.32
CA MET A 664 -6.59 14.64 8.46
C MET A 664 -8.04 14.48 8.97
N ASN A 665 -8.32 13.44 9.75
CA ASN A 665 -9.62 13.20 10.39
C ASN A 665 -9.68 13.66 11.87
N GLY A 666 -8.68 14.43 12.30
CA GLY A 666 -8.65 15.03 13.65
C GLY A 666 -8.32 14.04 14.77
N ALA A 667 -7.67 12.91 14.47
CA ALA A 667 -7.06 12.09 15.49
C ALA A 667 -5.71 12.70 15.90
N LEU A 668 -5.44 12.77 17.20
CA LEU A 668 -4.11 13.12 17.69
C LEU A 668 -3.19 11.91 17.54
N THR A 669 -1.92 12.13 17.28
CA THR A 669 -0.94 11.05 17.11
C THR A 669 -0.13 10.86 18.38
N ILE A 670 -0.02 9.60 18.84
CA ILE A 670 1.05 9.14 19.70
C ILE A 670 2.05 8.35 18.86
N GLY A 671 3.32 8.73 18.89
CA GLY A 671 4.27 8.15 17.97
C GLY A 671 5.73 8.40 18.34
N THR A 672 6.60 7.66 17.68
CA THR A 672 8.06 7.78 17.75
C THR A 672 8.58 8.78 16.72
N TYR A 673 9.84 9.19 16.89
CA TYR A 673 10.56 10.03 15.92
C TYR A 673 11.01 9.17 14.73
N ASP A 674 10.04 8.80 13.87
CA ASP A 674 10.22 7.85 12.76
C ASP A 674 9.35 8.20 11.56
N GLY A 675 9.81 7.89 10.35
CA GLY A 675 9.10 8.09 9.12
C GLY A 675 8.50 9.50 8.97
N ALA A 676 7.29 9.59 8.45
CA ALA A 676 6.56 10.86 8.27
C ALA A 676 5.98 11.44 9.58
N ASN A 677 6.08 10.74 10.73
CA ASN A 677 5.68 11.30 12.02
C ASN A 677 6.42 12.61 12.33
N ILE A 678 7.68 12.71 11.89
CA ILE A 678 8.52 13.89 12.09
C ILE A 678 7.89 15.10 11.40
N GLU A 679 7.64 14.97 10.11
CA GLU A 679 7.07 16.04 9.29
C GLU A 679 5.65 16.39 9.72
N ILE A 680 4.85 15.38 10.14
CA ILE A 680 3.51 15.62 10.71
C ILE A 680 3.63 16.41 12.01
N ARG A 681 4.54 16.02 12.93
CA ARG A 681 4.75 16.73 14.20
C ARG A 681 5.21 18.19 13.99
N GLU A 682 6.07 18.41 13.01
CA GLU A 682 6.51 19.75 12.61
C GLU A 682 5.33 20.58 12.08
N ALA A 683 4.48 19.98 11.25
CA ALA A 683 3.32 20.64 10.67
C ALA A 683 2.25 20.96 11.72
N VAL A 684 1.85 19.97 12.52
CA VAL A 684 0.77 20.16 13.52
C VAL A 684 1.22 20.92 14.75
N GLY A 685 2.52 20.96 15.04
CA GLY A 685 3.13 21.55 16.24
C GLY A 685 3.31 20.52 17.36
N ALA A 686 4.39 20.68 18.13
CA ALA A 686 4.80 19.74 19.18
C ALA A 686 3.71 19.47 20.23
N ASP A 687 2.91 20.48 20.59
CA ASP A 687 1.83 20.39 21.58
C ASP A 687 0.63 19.56 21.08
N ASN A 688 0.55 19.31 19.78
CA ASN A 688 -0.56 18.56 19.16
C ASN A 688 -0.15 17.14 18.76
N PHE A 689 0.97 16.64 19.30
CA PHE A 689 1.54 15.34 19.05
C PHE A 689 2.16 14.78 20.33
N TYR A 690 1.91 13.54 20.66
CA TYR A 690 2.51 12.84 21.80
C TYR A 690 3.74 12.06 21.35
N LEU A 691 4.92 12.71 21.43
CA LEU A 691 6.19 12.10 21.09
C LEU A 691 6.73 11.27 22.26
N PHE A 692 7.26 10.10 22.00
CA PHE A 692 7.95 9.26 22.97
C PHE A 692 9.06 8.43 22.31
N GLY A 693 9.87 7.79 23.16
CA GLY A 693 10.85 6.78 22.76
C GLY A 693 12.18 7.36 22.29
N ALA A 694 13.13 6.47 22.12
CA ALA A 694 14.47 6.75 21.64
C ALA A 694 14.48 7.09 20.15
N VAL A 695 15.45 7.90 19.68
CA VAL A 695 15.66 8.18 18.26
C VAL A 695 16.49 7.06 17.59
N ALA A 696 16.54 7.06 16.25
CA ALA A 696 17.16 5.99 15.49
C ALA A 696 18.63 5.73 15.88
N GLU A 697 19.38 6.79 16.13
CA GLU A 697 20.78 6.72 16.54
C GLU A 697 20.96 6.07 17.93
N GLU A 698 20.05 6.36 18.86
CA GLU A 698 20.05 5.77 20.21
C GLU A 698 19.66 4.29 20.17
N ILE A 699 18.72 3.91 19.27
CA ILE A 699 18.36 2.52 19.03
C ILE A 699 19.55 1.73 18.49
N GLU A 700 20.27 2.28 17.50
CA GLU A 700 21.45 1.64 16.93
C GLU A 700 22.57 1.48 17.96
N GLU A 701 22.82 2.52 18.76
CA GLU A 701 23.79 2.48 19.83
C GLU A 701 23.43 1.45 20.91
N SER A 702 22.15 1.40 21.32
CA SER A 702 21.66 0.41 22.28
C SER A 702 21.85 -1.02 21.80
N ARG A 703 21.58 -1.26 20.50
CA ARG A 703 21.81 -2.58 19.87
C ARG A 703 23.32 -2.92 19.85
N ARG A 704 24.15 -1.98 19.43
CA ARG A 704 25.60 -2.15 19.34
C ARG A 704 26.24 -2.47 20.71
N LEU A 705 25.76 -1.84 21.77
CA LEU A 705 26.23 -2.04 23.14
C LEU A 705 25.60 -3.27 23.83
N GLY A 706 24.59 -3.89 23.26
CA GLY A 706 23.85 -4.99 23.86
C GLY A 706 23.02 -4.56 25.09
N HIS A 707 22.74 -3.28 25.28
CA HIS A 707 22.02 -2.73 26.42
C HIS A 707 20.53 -3.08 26.45
N HIS A 708 19.94 -3.46 25.31
CA HIS A 708 18.54 -3.83 25.18
C HIS A 708 18.11 -5.01 26.10
N HIS A 709 19.04 -5.87 26.52
CA HIS A 709 18.81 -6.97 27.45
C HIS A 709 18.64 -6.55 28.92
N ASN A 710 19.06 -5.34 29.30
CA ASN A 710 19.14 -4.96 30.71
C ASN A 710 17.86 -4.32 31.27
N PHE A 711 16.97 -3.79 30.40
CA PHE A 711 15.80 -3.02 30.83
C PHE A 711 14.82 -3.84 31.65
N TYR A 712 14.59 -5.11 31.30
CA TYR A 712 13.73 -6.01 32.06
C TYR A 712 14.14 -6.12 33.54
N HIS A 713 15.43 -6.26 33.82
CA HIS A 713 15.93 -6.40 35.18
C HIS A 713 15.98 -5.10 35.97
N GLN A 714 15.97 -3.96 35.29
CA GLN A 714 16.12 -2.63 35.91
C GLN A 714 14.78 -2.04 36.37
N ASN A 715 13.63 -2.48 35.81
CA ASN A 715 12.32 -1.96 36.12
C ASN A 715 11.34 -3.04 36.58
N PRO A 716 11.15 -3.20 37.92
CA PRO A 716 10.25 -4.22 38.47
C PRO A 716 8.79 -4.06 38.06
N ALA A 717 8.31 -2.84 37.81
CA ALA A 717 6.94 -2.59 37.35
C ALA A 717 6.72 -3.10 35.94
N MET A 718 7.68 -2.86 35.06
CA MET A 718 7.70 -3.36 33.69
C MET A 718 7.87 -4.89 33.67
N ALA A 719 8.80 -5.44 34.44
CA ALA A 719 8.99 -6.87 34.59
C ALA A 719 7.69 -7.58 34.99
N ARG A 720 6.95 -7.01 35.94
CA ARG A 720 5.63 -7.53 36.35
C ARG A 720 4.65 -7.61 35.18
N VAL A 721 4.62 -6.63 34.30
CA VAL A 721 3.77 -6.64 33.10
C VAL A 721 4.18 -7.76 32.15
N VAL A 722 5.48 -7.87 31.85
CA VAL A 722 6.04 -8.89 30.96
C VAL A 722 5.78 -10.29 31.52
N ASP A 723 5.96 -10.50 32.82
CA ASP A 723 5.75 -11.80 33.49
C ASP A 723 4.30 -12.26 33.44
N THR A 724 3.33 -11.37 33.22
CA THR A 724 1.92 -11.78 33.04
C THR A 724 1.74 -12.73 31.87
N LEU A 725 2.61 -12.65 30.86
CA LEU A 725 2.55 -13.50 29.67
C LEU A 725 2.69 -14.98 30.00
N VAL A 726 3.45 -15.31 31.06
CA VAL A 726 3.70 -16.71 31.51
C VAL A 726 3.11 -17.03 32.88
N SER A 727 2.41 -16.06 33.50
CA SER A 727 1.88 -16.22 34.89
C SER A 727 0.64 -17.12 34.96
N GLY A 728 -0.10 -17.31 33.89
CA GLY A 728 -1.41 -17.94 33.86
C GLY A 728 -2.58 -16.95 34.05
N LEU A 729 -2.35 -15.64 34.08
CA LEU A 729 -3.37 -14.59 34.23
C LEU A 729 -4.37 -14.59 33.07
N PHE A 730 -3.87 -14.67 31.83
CA PHE A 730 -4.67 -14.56 30.60
C PHE A 730 -5.05 -15.92 30.01
N THR A 731 -4.23 -16.94 30.19
CA THR A 731 -4.46 -18.31 29.72
C THR A 731 -3.93 -19.32 30.73
N SER A 732 -4.58 -20.49 30.84
CA SER A 732 -4.06 -21.60 31.66
C SER A 732 -2.81 -22.25 31.07
N ASP A 733 -2.60 -22.14 29.79
CA ASP A 733 -1.37 -22.58 29.12
C ASP A 733 -0.28 -21.51 29.30
N ARG A 734 0.61 -21.74 30.25
CA ARG A 734 1.71 -20.80 30.59
C ARG A 734 2.81 -20.76 29.54
N GLU A 735 2.92 -21.78 28.70
CA GLU A 735 3.93 -21.88 27.67
C GLU A 735 3.51 -21.19 26.36
N LEU A 736 2.22 -20.87 26.21
CA LEU A 736 1.66 -20.32 24.99
C LEU A 736 2.40 -19.04 24.53
N PHE A 737 2.63 -18.11 25.45
CA PHE A 737 3.29 -16.83 25.17
C PHE A 737 4.75 -16.78 25.64
N ALA A 738 5.33 -17.93 26.04
CA ALA A 738 6.74 -18.02 26.41
C ALA A 738 7.71 -17.50 25.31
N PRO A 739 7.45 -17.72 24.00
CA PRO A 739 8.30 -17.13 22.97
C PRO A 739 8.32 -15.59 22.96
N LEU A 740 7.19 -14.93 23.27
CA LEU A 740 7.13 -13.46 23.37
C LEU A 740 7.84 -12.99 24.65
N HIS A 741 7.63 -13.67 25.78
CA HIS A 741 8.33 -13.39 27.02
C HIS A 741 9.85 -13.51 26.83
N HIS A 742 10.34 -14.61 26.25
CA HIS A 742 11.76 -14.84 25.98
C HIS A 742 12.36 -13.77 25.05
N MET A 743 11.63 -13.43 23.99
CA MET A 743 12.08 -12.37 23.06
C MET A 743 12.22 -11.03 23.78
N LEU A 744 11.31 -10.66 24.67
CA LEU A 744 11.38 -9.40 25.44
C LEU A 744 12.49 -9.41 26.48
N THR A 745 12.73 -10.55 27.16
CA THR A 745 13.69 -10.63 28.26
C THR A 745 15.12 -10.86 27.81
N GLU A 746 15.33 -11.50 26.67
CA GLU A 746 16.67 -11.90 26.21
C GLU A 746 17.09 -11.31 24.86
N GLY A 747 16.13 -10.81 24.06
CA GLY A 747 16.45 -10.40 22.68
C GLY A 747 15.93 -9.08 22.19
N ASP A 748 15.01 -8.46 22.87
CA ASP A 748 14.22 -7.23 22.53
C ASP A 748 14.76 -6.37 21.38
N HIS A 749 14.92 -7.00 20.19
CA HIS A 749 15.54 -6.38 19.00
C HIS A 749 14.86 -5.06 18.59
N TYR A 750 13.53 -4.98 18.79
CA TYR A 750 12.74 -3.79 18.47
C TYR A 750 12.59 -2.82 19.64
N CYS A 751 13.38 -2.99 20.71
CA CYS A 751 13.50 -2.07 21.84
C CYS A 751 12.15 -1.70 22.48
N HIS A 752 11.29 -2.69 22.70
CA HIS A 752 9.99 -2.49 23.36
C HIS A 752 10.20 -1.98 24.80
N LEU A 753 11.12 -2.61 25.54
CA LEU A 753 11.33 -2.31 26.95
C LEU A 753 12.09 -1.00 27.17
N LEU A 754 12.96 -0.61 26.23
CA LEU A 754 13.62 0.69 26.25
C LEU A 754 12.59 1.84 26.22
N ASP A 755 11.56 1.72 25.39
CA ASP A 755 10.59 2.78 25.15
C ASP A 755 9.33 2.65 26.05
N PHE A 756 9.16 1.56 26.80
CA PHE A 756 7.93 1.23 27.52
C PHE A 756 7.49 2.32 28.50
N ASP A 757 8.40 2.83 29.34
CA ASP A 757 8.07 3.83 30.37
C ASP A 757 7.66 5.17 29.73
N SER A 758 8.41 5.62 28.73
CA SER A 758 8.11 6.85 28.00
C SER A 758 6.77 6.74 27.24
N TYR A 759 6.47 5.57 26.66
CA TYR A 759 5.21 5.29 26.02
C TYR A 759 4.05 5.32 27.04
N CYS A 760 4.17 4.66 28.19
CA CYS A 760 3.18 4.71 29.25
C CYS A 760 2.94 6.12 29.79
N GLN A 761 4.01 6.96 29.85
CA GLN A 761 3.87 8.35 30.24
C GLN A 761 3.11 9.16 29.19
N ALA A 762 3.43 9.01 27.90
CA ALA A 762 2.72 9.66 26.79
C ALA A 762 1.22 9.26 26.75
N GLN A 763 0.93 8.01 27.00
CA GLN A 763 -0.44 7.49 27.11
C GLN A 763 -1.21 8.12 28.29
N ARG A 764 -0.57 8.23 29.47
CA ARG A 764 -1.21 8.91 30.63
C ARG A 764 -1.49 10.36 30.34
N GLN A 765 -0.56 11.06 29.65
CA GLN A 765 -0.77 12.46 29.26
C GLN A 765 -1.95 12.60 28.29
N ALA A 766 -2.02 11.73 27.28
CA ALA A 766 -3.13 11.73 26.32
C ALA A 766 -4.48 11.50 27.00
N MET A 767 -4.56 10.56 27.96
CA MET A 767 -5.78 10.35 28.74
C MET A 767 -6.16 11.55 29.60
N ALA A 768 -5.19 12.22 30.22
CA ALA A 768 -5.44 13.42 31.03
C ALA A 768 -5.94 14.58 30.17
N ASP A 769 -5.35 14.77 28.98
CA ASP A 769 -5.77 15.82 28.04
C ASP A 769 -7.18 15.53 27.46
N PHE A 770 -7.54 14.25 27.29
CA PHE A 770 -8.86 13.86 26.78
C PHE A 770 -9.99 14.23 27.74
N GLU A 771 -9.73 14.30 29.05
CA GLU A 771 -10.70 14.79 30.06
C GLU A 771 -11.00 16.30 29.93
N LEU A 772 -10.31 17.00 29.01
CA LEU A 772 -10.53 18.42 28.70
C LEU A 772 -11.07 18.55 27.27
N PRO A 773 -12.35 18.26 27.03
CA PRO A 773 -12.91 18.03 25.69
C PRO A 773 -12.81 19.23 24.75
N GLU A 774 -12.88 20.46 25.28
CA GLU A 774 -12.71 21.67 24.47
C GLU A 774 -11.27 21.77 23.92
N GLN A 775 -10.28 21.56 24.78
CA GLN A 775 -8.86 21.59 24.40
C GLN A 775 -8.51 20.44 23.47
N TRP A 776 -9.07 19.24 23.72
CA TRP A 776 -8.87 18.07 22.86
C TRP A 776 -9.37 18.32 21.44
N HIS A 777 -10.60 18.81 21.28
CA HIS A 777 -11.18 19.03 19.95
C HIS A 777 -10.60 20.26 19.25
N ARG A 778 -10.12 21.27 20.01
CA ARG A 778 -9.27 22.34 19.46
C ARG A 778 -7.99 21.78 18.83
N ARG A 779 -7.28 20.90 19.51
CA ARG A 779 -6.09 20.21 18.98
C ARG A 779 -6.42 19.31 17.79
N ALA A 780 -7.57 18.63 17.81
CA ALA A 780 -8.08 17.85 16.70
C ALA A 780 -8.29 18.73 15.45
N LEU A 781 -8.91 19.89 15.60
CA LEU A 781 -9.09 20.86 14.51
C LEU A 781 -7.74 21.36 13.98
N LEU A 782 -6.77 21.67 14.85
CA LEU A 782 -5.42 22.08 14.43
C LEU A 782 -4.70 20.98 13.64
N ASN A 783 -4.88 19.70 14.02
CA ASN A 783 -4.37 18.59 13.21
C ASN A 783 -4.99 18.61 11.81
N ILE A 784 -6.31 18.73 11.69
CA ILE A 784 -6.99 18.83 10.38
C ILE A 784 -6.42 19.99 9.56
N CYS A 785 -6.37 21.19 10.14
CA CYS A 785 -5.95 22.42 9.44
C CYS A 785 -4.54 22.34 8.87
N ARG A 786 -3.64 21.64 9.53
CA ARG A 786 -2.20 21.65 9.23
C ARG A 786 -1.73 20.46 8.38
N MET A 787 -2.67 19.65 7.87
CA MET A 787 -2.35 18.49 7.03
C MET A 787 -2.30 18.78 5.53
N GLY A 788 -2.27 20.03 5.12
CA GLY A 788 -2.30 20.45 3.70
C GLY A 788 -1.19 19.82 2.85
N GLU A 789 0.02 19.71 3.39
CA GLU A 789 1.19 19.17 2.69
C GLU A 789 1.18 17.64 2.49
N PHE A 790 0.23 16.92 3.11
CA PHE A 790 0.19 15.46 3.08
C PHE A 790 -0.81 14.90 2.07
N SER A 791 -1.21 15.70 1.06
CA SER A 791 -2.01 15.21 -0.06
C SER A 791 -1.14 14.43 -1.06
N SER A 792 -1.69 13.37 -1.64
CA SER A 792 -1.04 12.67 -2.76
C SER A 792 -0.92 13.56 -4.01
N ASP A 793 -1.75 14.58 -4.16
CA ASP A 793 -1.65 15.56 -5.25
C ASP A 793 -0.35 16.36 -5.15
N ARG A 794 0.01 16.83 -3.93
CA ARG A 794 1.30 17.49 -3.71
C ARG A 794 2.46 16.55 -4.01
N THR A 795 2.38 15.30 -3.55
CA THR A 795 3.41 14.29 -3.82
C THR A 795 3.58 14.08 -5.33
N ILE A 796 2.51 13.90 -6.07
CA ILE A 796 2.54 13.67 -7.52
C ILE A 796 3.05 14.90 -8.29
N ARG A 797 2.73 16.13 -7.87
CA ARG A 797 3.36 17.33 -8.43
C ARG A 797 4.88 17.32 -8.22
N GLY A 798 5.35 16.85 -7.06
CA GLY A 798 6.77 16.67 -6.81
C GLY A 798 7.41 15.63 -7.75
N TYR A 799 6.80 14.46 -7.92
CA TYR A 799 7.27 13.45 -8.88
C TYR A 799 7.26 13.98 -10.31
N ALA A 800 6.21 14.67 -10.73
CA ALA A 800 6.10 15.25 -12.06
C ALA A 800 7.26 16.19 -12.36
N ARG A 801 7.53 17.12 -11.45
CA ARG A 801 8.58 18.13 -11.61
C ARG A 801 10.00 17.54 -11.50
N ASP A 802 10.28 16.78 -10.43
CA ASP A 802 11.64 16.43 -10.01
C ASP A 802 12.14 15.09 -10.59
N ILE A 803 11.21 14.23 -11.03
CA ILE A 803 11.52 12.88 -11.53
C ILE A 803 11.12 12.73 -13.00
N TRP A 804 9.86 13.02 -13.33
CA TRP A 804 9.36 12.74 -14.69
C TRP A 804 9.61 13.86 -15.69
N GLY A 805 9.99 15.07 -15.22
CA GLY A 805 10.20 16.24 -16.08
C GLY A 805 8.91 16.69 -16.78
N ILE A 806 7.77 16.57 -16.07
CA ILE A 806 6.46 17.02 -16.54
C ILE A 806 6.12 18.33 -15.82
N THR A 807 5.91 19.39 -16.59
CA THR A 807 5.36 20.66 -16.08
C THR A 807 3.84 20.57 -16.11
N SER A 808 3.22 20.58 -14.93
CA SER A 808 1.75 20.64 -14.77
C SER A 808 1.23 22.04 -14.92
#